data_d92b4ffda8a03a819effa0620c55b836
#
_entry.id   d92b4ffda8a03a819effa0620c55b836
#
_cell.length_a   1.000
_cell.length_b   1.000
_cell.length_c   1.000
_cell.angle_alpha   90.00
_cell.angle_beta   90.00
_cell.angle_gamma   90.00
#
_symmetry.space_group_name_H-M   'P 1'
#
loop_
_entity.id
_entity.type
_entity.pdbx_description
1 polymer ?
#
loop_
_entity_poly.entity_id
_entity_poly.type
_entity_poly.pdbx_seq_one_letter_code
_entity_poly.pdbx_strand_id
1 'polypeptide(L)'
;MIKLISLEQEKYLIQITKDIEYQSNLIKIYPSSNNFSKCLLDTANLISLLKIGYLTPSNYYLLYKDISDLLEETTEYYIREKVGKGMKIKYIYESMLQCQYVIPRVYLMIVCGSIFLEFFPIKYREIIYDLLNAVKCVQNPLRGFWIRYFLVKKLKNYLPNNIGLYLDNEEYFYEYRKISLFFFMNNIEEMVLFAQRIRKEIFIDDKKLDEKQRTDICSSIEEIIQDISTFKGLDKNIFVNKILPKFFEIISNVDNSKDFNLEQIIIASIVKYFNIEYYFEPQGISIIFLIFRNVIYNKDFDIVSIFNNLINNYIKFIKYNKKHENESLRKENVSIIKTAFYLFFETYNELQTTYKNSEDNEFNQFFDLDISFLKLSFKILKYEKNEPKIVIIHTILNSCSKRINMYNYGFKLETLKKIGTLIEILFKHKCTVFDFPILETMINYMDYNHRRKISLKLIDSFDDKNTNKITSLEKISKILNMIIPLITEEIWNNKDGVNVTDKFKEENKNKHLCKLIYLIRCNNPEVFVQMLNKIKTALESGSIETTNYTIPSIINYIIDYIKNLELFYKGFINEQKKDEKKFETNKYNIDIPIETKNDNKKVCFYFINIMYNISNLLKECILIIENNNTNEAFKYYLMVCYLIDKMNYISQINRNLFNELFDEFFQKAFNILKNIQKSEIKYQMIQYLICYVRKFTLFFDKFKEKSILNLIENEFYDFNDLKIYFNIAINLWDFLFFIIKDYKNLEKYIIIIYQLLINDLESHDNVYLLITLINKLLYYLGKENKSFFIDIINKSIKLLKEAKFFTLEKNKETYKSIFSYYKNTLEYIEKKKNKNTDSIYKSIILK
;
A
#
# COMPACT_ATOMS: atom_id res chain seq x y z
N MET A 1 -53.04 25.14 7.84
CA MET A 1 -53.52 24.53 6.57
C MET A 1 -52.77 23.25 6.22
N ILE A 2 -51.39 23.24 6.16
CA ILE A 2 -50.58 22.08 5.78
C ILE A 2 -50.79 20.85 6.68
N LYS A 3 -50.92 21.01 8.02
CA LYS A 3 -51.24 19.92 8.98
C LYS A 3 -52.65 19.38 8.78
N LEU A 4 -53.63 20.18 8.41
CA LEU A 4 -55.01 19.75 8.16
C LEU A 4 -55.08 18.93 6.86
N ILE A 5 -54.35 19.30 5.80
CA ILE A 5 -54.33 18.57 4.54
C ILE A 5 -53.63 17.21 4.72
N SER A 6 -52.57 17.13 5.56
CA SER A 6 -51.87 15.87 5.85
C SER A 6 -52.76 14.92 6.67
N LEU A 7 -53.52 15.43 7.66
CA LEU A 7 -54.45 14.64 8.46
C LEU A 7 -55.66 14.13 7.65
N GLU A 8 -56.16 14.92 6.72
CA GLU A 8 -57.22 14.52 5.80
C GLU A 8 -56.73 13.42 4.84
N GLN A 9 -55.51 13.55 4.33
CA GLN A 9 -54.94 12.49 3.49
C GLN A 9 -54.64 11.20 4.24
N GLU A 10 -54.14 11.27 5.48
CA GLU A 10 -53.97 10.09 6.33
C GLU A 10 -55.29 9.36 6.60
N LYS A 11 -56.34 10.10 6.96
CA LYS A 11 -57.70 9.51 7.16
C LYS A 11 -58.20 8.85 5.88
N TYR A 12 -57.98 9.50 4.78
CA TYR A 12 -58.38 9.00 3.47
C TYR A 12 -57.63 7.74 3.07
N LEU A 13 -56.33 7.69 3.32
CA LEU A 13 -55.50 6.51 3.13
C LEU A 13 -55.97 5.33 3.97
N ILE A 14 -56.25 5.55 5.26
CA ILE A 14 -56.76 4.50 6.17
C ILE A 14 -58.09 3.93 5.64
N GLN A 15 -58.99 4.78 5.09
CA GLN A 15 -60.22 4.30 4.48
C GLN A 15 -59.97 3.46 3.25
N ILE A 16 -59.09 3.95 2.33
CA ILE A 16 -58.73 3.21 1.12
C ILE A 16 -58.07 1.88 1.45
N THR A 17 -57.18 1.84 2.44
CA THR A 17 -56.51 0.59 2.85
C THR A 17 -57.53 -0.45 3.31
N LYS A 18 -58.58 -0.03 4.03
CA LYS A 18 -59.69 -0.93 4.39
C LYS A 18 -60.48 -1.41 3.17
N ASP A 19 -60.71 -0.52 2.21
CA ASP A 19 -61.38 -0.88 0.94
C ASP A 19 -60.53 -1.87 0.13
N ILE A 20 -59.22 -1.70 0.12
CA ILE A 20 -58.25 -2.62 -0.51
C ILE A 20 -58.31 -3.99 0.19
N GLU A 21 -58.24 -4.05 1.50
CA GLU A 21 -58.34 -5.30 2.26
C GLU A 21 -59.63 -6.02 1.98
N TYR A 22 -60.77 -5.30 1.94
CA TYR A 22 -62.07 -5.87 1.64
C TYR A 22 -62.12 -6.45 0.24
N GLN A 23 -61.71 -5.69 -0.79
CA GLN A 23 -61.69 -6.15 -2.17
C GLN A 23 -60.67 -7.29 -2.39
N SER A 24 -59.53 -7.24 -1.77
CA SER A 24 -58.52 -8.31 -1.79
C SER A 24 -59.09 -9.63 -1.24
N ASN A 25 -59.81 -9.59 -0.11
CA ASN A 25 -60.41 -10.76 0.47
C ASN A 25 -61.49 -11.36 -0.44
N LEU A 26 -62.29 -10.52 -1.11
CA LEU A 26 -63.23 -11.00 -2.11
C LEU A 26 -62.53 -11.71 -3.28
N ILE A 27 -61.48 -11.12 -3.82
CA ILE A 27 -60.71 -11.68 -4.94
C ILE A 27 -60.07 -13.02 -4.58
N LYS A 28 -59.55 -13.18 -3.35
CA LYS A 28 -58.93 -14.42 -2.85
C LYS A 28 -59.88 -15.61 -2.76
N ILE A 29 -61.18 -15.37 -2.69
CA ILE A 29 -62.24 -16.42 -2.63
C ILE A 29 -62.58 -16.99 -4.02
N TYR A 30 -62.39 -16.23 -5.11
CA TYR A 30 -62.80 -16.62 -6.46
C TYR A 30 -62.16 -17.87 -7.09
N PRO A 31 -60.94 -18.24 -6.79
CA PRO A 31 -60.37 -19.50 -7.27
C PRO A 31 -61.25 -20.72 -6.90
N SER A 32 -61.87 -20.70 -5.73
CA SER A 32 -62.76 -21.77 -5.25
C SER A 32 -64.11 -21.73 -5.89
N SER A 33 -64.69 -20.56 -6.25
CA SER A 33 -66.05 -20.38 -6.74
C SER A 33 -66.22 -20.45 -8.26
N ASN A 34 -65.19 -20.57 -9.02
CA ASN A 34 -65.16 -20.64 -10.49
C ASN A 34 -65.89 -19.51 -11.27
N ASN A 35 -66.07 -18.34 -10.66
CA ASN A 35 -66.76 -17.19 -11.26
C ASN A 35 -65.80 -16.13 -11.78
N PHE A 36 -65.23 -16.34 -12.99
CA PHE A 36 -64.22 -15.51 -13.58
C PHE A 36 -64.66 -14.06 -13.84
N SER A 37 -65.90 -13.86 -14.37
CA SER A 37 -66.40 -12.53 -14.69
C SER A 37 -66.55 -11.65 -13.44
N LYS A 38 -66.96 -12.21 -12.30
CA LYS A 38 -67.12 -11.49 -11.05
C LYS A 38 -65.72 -11.14 -10.44
N CYS A 39 -64.76 -12.04 -10.53
CA CYS A 39 -63.38 -11.77 -10.15
C CYS A 39 -62.81 -10.57 -10.94
N LEU A 40 -63.01 -10.53 -12.24
CA LEU A 40 -62.56 -9.41 -13.05
C LEU A 40 -63.24 -8.09 -12.68
N LEU A 41 -64.54 -8.13 -12.36
CA LEU A 41 -65.28 -6.94 -11.93
C LEU A 41 -64.73 -6.40 -10.60
N ASP A 42 -64.48 -7.25 -9.65
CA ASP A 42 -63.98 -6.84 -8.33
C ASP A 42 -62.51 -6.40 -8.40
N THR A 43 -61.70 -7.02 -9.26
CA THR A 43 -60.37 -6.53 -9.59
C THR A 43 -60.40 -5.16 -10.25
N ALA A 44 -61.36 -4.93 -11.19
CA ALA A 44 -61.53 -3.61 -11.79
C ALA A 44 -61.98 -2.55 -10.79
N ASN A 45 -62.81 -2.92 -9.80
CA ASN A 45 -63.20 -2.05 -8.69
C ASN A 45 -62.00 -1.70 -7.81
N LEU A 46 -61.11 -2.67 -7.47
CA LEU A 46 -59.86 -2.45 -6.77
C LEU A 46 -58.96 -1.46 -7.50
N ILE A 47 -58.70 -1.67 -8.77
CA ILE A 47 -57.86 -0.78 -9.59
C ILE A 47 -58.53 0.59 -9.73
N SER A 48 -59.86 0.69 -9.67
CA SER A 48 -60.58 1.98 -9.73
C SER A 48 -60.17 2.95 -8.63
N LEU A 49 -59.66 2.46 -7.51
CA LEU A 49 -59.13 3.28 -6.44
C LEU A 49 -57.94 4.16 -6.93
N LEU A 50 -57.21 3.75 -7.96
CA LEU A 50 -56.14 4.55 -8.61
C LEU A 50 -56.66 5.75 -9.40
N LYS A 51 -57.97 5.95 -9.56
CA LYS A 51 -58.54 7.15 -10.18
C LYS A 51 -58.51 8.39 -9.28
N ILE A 52 -58.16 8.25 -8.04
CA ILE A 52 -58.14 9.33 -7.06
C ILE A 52 -57.11 10.40 -7.48
N GLY A 53 -57.55 11.67 -7.52
CA GLY A 53 -56.75 12.79 -7.98
C GLY A 53 -56.22 13.70 -6.88
N TYR A 54 -56.57 13.43 -5.61
CA TYR A 54 -56.20 14.35 -4.50
C TYR A 54 -54.99 13.90 -3.70
N LEU A 55 -54.42 12.71 -3.99
CA LEU A 55 -53.28 12.18 -3.26
C LEU A 55 -51.99 12.87 -3.66
N THR A 56 -51.13 13.10 -2.69
CA THR A 56 -49.74 13.50 -2.97
C THR A 56 -49.02 12.40 -3.73
N PRO A 57 -48.00 12.71 -4.49
CA PRO A 57 -47.22 11.70 -5.27
C PRO A 57 -46.72 10.54 -4.40
N SER A 58 -46.24 10.78 -3.19
CA SER A 58 -45.79 9.74 -2.26
C SER A 58 -46.95 8.83 -1.81
N ASN A 59 -48.08 9.40 -1.42
CA ASN A 59 -49.25 8.62 -1.00
C ASN A 59 -49.86 7.85 -2.16
N TYR A 60 -49.84 8.42 -3.37
CA TYR A 60 -50.27 7.70 -4.58
C TYR A 60 -49.34 6.53 -4.89
N TYR A 61 -48.03 6.68 -4.68
CA TYR A 61 -47.06 5.62 -4.86
C TYR A 61 -47.34 4.44 -3.90
N LEU A 62 -47.64 4.71 -2.64
CA LEU A 62 -47.98 3.66 -1.68
C LEU A 62 -49.24 2.90 -2.14
N LEU A 63 -50.27 3.63 -2.52
CA LEU A 63 -51.48 3.04 -3.05
C LEU A 63 -51.25 2.20 -4.33
N TYR A 64 -50.45 2.74 -5.24
CA TYR A 64 -50.07 2.05 -6.46
C TYR A 64 -49.30 0.74 -6.11
N LYS A 65 -48.38 0.78 -5.16
CA LYS A 65 -47.60 -0.38 -4.75
C LYS A 65 -48.48 -1.48 -4.18
N ASP A 66 -49.35 -1.14 -3.23
CA ASP A 66 -50.28 -2.11 -2.62
C ASP A 66 -51.19 -2.78 -3.67
N ILE A 67 -51.71 -1.99 -4.61
CA ILE A 67 -52.58 -2.54 -5.68
C ILE A 67 -51.74 -3.37 -6.68
N SER A 68 -50.54 -2.95 -7.03
CA SER A 68 -49.71 -3.71 -7.97
C SER A 68 -49.27 -5.06 -7.39
N ASP A 69 -48.93 -5.10 -6.10
CA ASP A 69 -48.56 -6.33 -5.39
C ASP A 69 -49.77 -7.29 -5.30
N LEU A 70 -50.94 -6.77 -5.01
CA LEU A 70 -52.18 -7.58 -5.01
C LEU A 70 -52.53 -8.12 -6.40
N LEU A 71 -52.35 -7.36 -7.45
CA LEU A 71 -52.56 -7.83 -8.83
C LEU A 71 -51.62 -8.99 -9.20
N GLU A 72 -50.37 -8.96 -8.72
CA GLU A 72 -49.43 -10.07 -8.89
C GLU A 72 -49.86 -11.32 -8.12
N GLU A 73 -50.16 -11.16 -6.84
CA GLU A 73 -50.43 -12.27 -5.97
C GLU A 73 -51.77 -12.98 -6.26
N THR A 74 -52.78 -12.22 -6.68
CA THR A 74 -54.15 -12.76 -6.82
C THR A 74 -54.58 -12.88 -8.25
N THR A 75 -54.68 -11.77 -9.00
CA THR A 75 -55.26 -11.72 -10.34
C THR A 75 -54.42 -12.43 -11.36
N GLU A 76 -53.12 -12.20 -11.34
CA GLU A 76 -52.20 -12.86 -12.26
C GLU A 76 -52.18 -14.37 -12.03
N TYR A 77 -52.09 -14.80 -10.80
CA TYR A 77 -52.16 -16.21 -10.43
C TYR A 77 -53.46 -16.86 -10.93
N TYR A 78 -54.60 -16.19 -10.74
CA TYR A 78 -55.90 -16.71 -11.14
C TYR A 78 -56.06 -16.82 -12.67
N ILE A 79 -55.57 -15.82 -13.43
CA ILE A 79 -55.56 -15.87 -14.89
C ILE A 79 -54.72 -17.04 -15.38
N ARG A 80 -53.53 -17.25 -14.79
CA ARG A 80 -52.64 -18.39 -15.13
C ARG A 80 -53.32 -19.73 -14.88
N GLU A 81 -54.00 -19.86 -13.76
CA GLU A 81 -54.75 -21.06 -13.42
C GLU A 81 -55.86 -21.36 -14.41
N LYS A 82 -56.59 -20.32 -14.88
CA LYS A 82 -57.66 -20.48 -15.86
C LYS A 82 -57.12 -20.86 -17.23
N VAL A 83 -56.01 -20.27 -17.64
CA VAL A 83 -55.32 -20.63 -18.90
C VAL A 83 -54.82 -22.08 -18.81
N GLY A 84 -54.23 -22.51 -17.68
CA GLY A 84 -53.83 -23.89 -17.42
C GLY A 84 -54.99 -24.90 -17.41
N LYS A 85 -56.19 -24.47 -17.06
CA LYS A 85 -57.45 -25.26 -17.14
C LYS A 85 -58.11 -25.27 -18.56
N GLY A 86 -57.44 -24.69 -19.57
CA GLY A 86 -57.88 -24.76 -20.97
C GLY A 86 -58.66 -23.54 -21.46
N MET A 87 -58.82 -22.46 -20.69
CA MET A 87 -59.47 -21.24 -21.17
C MET A 87 -58.57 -20.53 -22.16
N LYS A 88 -59.06 -20.12 -23.37
CA LYS A 88 -58.29 -19.44 -24.35
C LYS A 88 -57.87 -18.04 -23.88
N ILE A 89 -56.61 -17.78 -23.76
CA ILE A 89 -56.08 -16.48 -23.30
C ILE A 89 -56.54 -15.31 -24.17
N LYS A 90 -56.76 -15.52 -25.48
CA LYS A 90 -57.29 -14.51 -26.38
C LYS A 90 -58.68 -14.06 -25.94
N TYR A 91 -59.55 -14.96 -25.52
CA TYR A 91 -60.88 -14.64 -24.97
C TYR A 91 -60.78 -13.82 -23.67
N ILE A 92 -59.81 -14.17 -22.80
CA ILE A 92 -59.57 -13.42 -21.57
C ILE A 92 -59.10 -12.00 -21.89
N TYR A 93 -58.18 -11.85 -22.82
CA TYR A 93 -57.64 -10.53 -23.24
C TYR A 93 -58.73 -9.66 -23.85
N GLU A 94 -59.59 -10.22 -24.73
CA GLU A 94 -60.70 -9.52 -25.34
C GLU A 94 -61.80 -9.12 -24.31
N SER A 95 -61.99 -9.94 -23.26
CA SER A 95 -62.93 -9.57 -22.19
C SER A 95 -62.40 -8.39 -21.35
N MET A 96 -61.09 -8.20 -21.23
CA MET A 96 -60.51 -7.01 -20.56
C MET A 96 -60.84 -5.71 -21.27
N LEU A 97 -60.94 -5.75 -22.63
CA LEU A 97 -61.32 -4.60 -23.43
C LEU A 97 -62.73 -4.07 -23.16
N GLN A 98 -63.62 -4.93 -22.65
CA GLN A 98 -65.00 -4.57 -22.27
C GLN A 98 -65.12 -3.81 -20.95
N CYS A 99 -64.06 -3.67 -20.21
CA CYS A 99 -64.06 -2.90 -18.96
C CYS A 99 -64.37 -1.43 -19.23
N GLN A 100 -65.39 -0.86 -18.55
CA GLN A 100 -65.91 0.48 -18.80
C GLN A 100 -64.89 1.59 -18.55
N TYR A 101 -64.09 1.42 -17.52
CA TYR A 101 -63.12 2.45 -17.07
C TYR A 101 -61.74 2.24 -17.67
N VAL A 102 -61.16 3.33 -18.15
CA VAL A 102 -59.84 3.30 -18.83
C VAL A 102 -58.69 2.78 -17.96
N ILE A 103 -58.59 3.25 -16.68
CA ILE A 103 -57.50 2.85 -15.79
C ILE A 103 -57.55 1.35 -15.45
N PRO A 104 -58.65 0.81 -14.93
CA PRO A 104 -58.74 -0.64 -14.70
C PRO A 104 -58.50 -1.46 -15.96
N ARG A 105 -59.10 -1.04 -17.11
CA ARG A 105 -58.93 -1.72 -18.38
C ARG A 105 -57.44 -1.84 -18.76
N VAL A 106 -56.66 -0.74 -18.69
CA VAL A 106 -55.26 -0.77 -19.07
C VAL A 106 -54.36 -1.60 -18.13
N TYR A 107 -54.60 -1.54 -16.81
CA TYR A 107 -53.89 -2.40 -15.87
C TYR A 107 -54.19 -3.90 -16.10
N LEU A 108 -55.48 -4.26 -16.30
CA LEU A 108 -55.85 -5.62 -16.61
C LEU A 108 -55.33 -6.11 -17.94
N MET A 109 -55.32 -5.26 -18.96
CA MET A 109 -54.68 -5.56 -20.25
C MET A 109 -53.16 -5.81 -20.10
N ILE A 110 -52.48 -5.06 -19.28
CA ILE A 110 -51.04 -5.25 -19.01
C ILE A 110 -50.77 -6.61 -18.34
N VAL A 111 -51.55 -6.96 -17.30
CA VAL A 111 -51.46 -8.24 -16.61
C VAL A 111 -51.79 -9.41 -17.54
N CYS A 112 -52.86 -9.32 -18.29
CA CYS A 112 -53.24 -10.37 -19.22
C CYS A 112 -52.27 -10.45 -20.40
N GLY A 113 -51.80 -9.31 -20.88
CA GLY A 113 -50.82 -9.21 -21.96
C GLY A 113 -49.48 -9.85 -21.62
N SER A 114 -49.00 -9.72 -20.37
CA SER A 114 -47.79 -10.38 -19.90
C SER A 114 -47.93 -11.89 -19.93
N ILE A 115 -49.05 -12.41 -19.47
CA ILE A 115 -49.38 -13.85 -19.51
C ILE A 115 -49.57 -14.32 -20.97
N PHE A 116 -50.19 -13.48 -21.82
CA PHE A 116 -50.35 -13.79 -23.23
C PHE A 116 -49.02 -13.99 -23.94
N LEU A 117 -48.06 -13.12 -23.66
CA LEU A 117 -46.69 -13.21 -24.20
C LEU A 117 -45.94 -14.43 -23.70
N GLU A 118 -46.15 -14.85 -22.47
CA GLU A 118 -45.60 -16.08 -21.93
C GLU A 118 -46.05 -17.33 -22.69
N PHE A 119 -47.34 -17.44 -23.01
CA PHE A 119 -47.87 -18.60 -23.73
C PHE A 119 -47.75 -18.50 -25.25
N PHE A 120 -47.79 -17.29 -25.82
CA PHE A 120 -47.76 -17.02 -27.28
C PHE A 120 -46.76 -15.95 -27.68
N PRO A 121 -45.51 -16.23 -27.58
CA PRO A 121 -44.46 -15.26 -27.88
C PRO A 121 -44.50 -14.72 -29.31
N ILE A 122 -45.05 -15.46 -30.25
CA ILE A 122 -45.14 -15.09 -31.67
C ILE A 122 -46.02 -13.82 -31.86
N LYS A 123 -47.00 -13.59 -30.98
CA LYS A 123 -47.88 -12.44 -31.00
C LYS A 123 -47.29 -11.16 -30.35
N TYR A 124 -46.05 -11.21 -30.06
CA TYR A 124 -45.32 -10.15 -29.38
C TYR A 124 -45.51 -8.76 -29.97
N ARG A 125 -45.39 -8.63 -31.30
CA ARG A 125 -45.53 -7.35 -31.98
C ARG A 125 -46.95 -6.74 -31.78
N GLU A 126 -47.98 -7.54 -31.99
CA GLU A 126 -49.37 -7.12 -31.87
C GLU A 126 -49.68 -6.64 -30.45
N ILE A 127 -49.30 -7.43 -29.44
CA ILE A 127 -49.56 -7.16 -28.01
C ILE A 127 -48.80 -5.95 -27.52
N ILE A 128 -47.53 -5.78 -27.86
CA ILE A 128 -46.74 -4.64 -27.41
C ILE A 128 -47.29 -3.33 -27.99
N TYR A 129 -47.61 -3.27 -29.30
CA TYR A 129 -48.20 -2.08 -29.85
C TYR A 129 -49.58 -1.77 -29.29
N ASP A 130 -50.41 -2.77 -29.04
CA ASP A 130 -51.73 -2.59 -28.45
C ASP A 130 -51.63 -2.02 -27.02
N LEU A 131 -50.72 -2.57 -26.18
CA LEU A 131 -50.49 -2.07 -24.83
C LEU A 131 -49.87 -0.66 -24.81
N LEU A 132 -48.94 -0.37 -25.70
CA LEU A 132 -48.36 0.98 -25.83
C LEU A 132 -49.46 1.99 -26.22
N ASN A 133 -50.37 1.63 -27.13
CA ASN A 133 -51.47 2.50 -27.51
C ASN A 133 -52.51 2.65 -26.39
N ALA A 134 -52.80 1.58 -25.64
CA ALA A 134 -53.67 1.63 -24.48
C ALA A 134 -53.14 2.57 -23.38
N VAL A 135 -51.83 2.50 -23.05
CA VAL A 135 -51.21 3.36 -22.05
C VAL A 135 -51.20 4.83 -22.44
N LYS A 136 -51.08 5.14 -23.76
CA LYS A 136 -51.21 6.53 -24.27
C LYS A 136 -52.54 7.21 -23.94
N CYS A 137 -53.60 6.47 -23.72
CA CYS A 137 -54.88 7.02 -23.31
C CYS A 137 -54.88 7.65 -21.90
N VAL A 138 -53.87 7.36 -21.09
CA VAL A 138 -53.75 7.90 -19.73
C VAL A 138 -52.84 9.11 -19.71
N GLN A 139 -53.47 10.30 -19.77
CA GLN A 139 -52.75 11.58 -19.91
C GLN A 139 -52.49 12.30 -18.59
N ASN A 140 -53.11 11.91 -17.48
CA ASN A 140 -52.77 12.48 -16.17
C ASN A 140 -51.35 12.17 -15.81
N PRO A 141 -50.52 13.14 -15.40
CA PRO A 141 -49.10 12.95 -15.22
C PRO A 141 -48.74 11.84 -14.19
N LEU A 142 -49.38 11.89 -13.02
CA LEU A 142 -49.12 10.94 -11.96
C LEU A 142 -49.56 9.52 -12.32
N ARG A 143 -50.75 9.39 -12.83
CA ARG A 143 -51.31 8.06 -13.25
C ARG A 143 -50.54 7.54 -14.47
N GLY A 144 -50.23 8.42 -15.43
CA GLY A 144 -49.50 8.07 -16.66
C GLY A 144 -48.06 7.64 -16.38
N PHE A 145 -47.41 8.20 -15.36
CA PHE A 145 -46.08 7.79 -14.95
C PHE A 145 -46.09 6.36 -14.37
N TRP A 146 -46.92 6.09 -13.35
CA TRP A 146 -46.94 4.80 -12.67
C TRP A 146 -47.49 3.65 -13.53
N ILE A 147 -48.41 3.91 -14.44
CA ILE A 147 -48.89 2.86 -15.35
C ILE A 147 -47.79 2.45 -16.37
N ARG A 148 -46.97 3.39 -16.82
CA ARG A 148 -45.83 3.09 -17.68
C ARG A 148 -44.73 2.32 -16.95
N TYR A 149 -44.47 2.70 -15.71
CA TYR A 149 -43.57 1.96 -14.83
C TYR A 149 -44.04 0.52 -14.63
N PHE A 150 -45.35 0.33 -14.34
CA PHE A 150 -45.96 -0.99 -14.22
C PHE A 150 -45.86 -1.81 -15.52
N LEU A 151 -46.14 -1.18 -16.66
CA LEU A 151 -45.99 -1.79 -17.97
C LEU A 151 -44.61 -2.34 -18.21
N VAL A 152 -43.57 -1.54 -17.97
CA VAL A 152 -42.19 -1.98 -18.16
C VAL A 152 -41.82 -3.10 -17.19
N LYS A 153 -42.15 -2.95 -15.89
CA LYS A 153 -41.84 -3.98 -14.87
C LYS A 153 -42.49 -5.33 -15.19
N LYS A 154 -43.74 -5.34 -15.69
CA LYS A 154 -44.44 -6.57 -16.05
C LYS A 154 -43.94 -7.23 -17.32
N LEU A 155 -43.59 -6.45 -18.34
CA LEU A 155 -43.26 -7.00 -19.63
C LEU A 155 -41.77 -7.27 -19.84
N LYS A 156 -40.88 -6.67 -19.08
CA LYS A 156 -39.42 -6.81 -19.29
C LYS A 156 -38.92 -8.26 -19.37
N ASN A 157 -39.50 -9.16 -18.59
CA ASN A 157 -39.13 -10.57 -18.54
C ASN A 157 -39.63 -11.38 -19.74
N TYR A 158 -40.71 -10.89 -20.40
CA TYR A 158 -41.34 -11.54 -21.54
C TYR A 158 -40.93 -10.98 -22.89
N LEU A 159 -40.03 -10.07 -22.90
CA LEU A 159 -39.43 -9.57 -24.13
C LEU A 159 -38.62 -10.67 -24.84
N PRO A 160 -38.67 -10.79 -26.18
CA PRO A 160 -38.16 -11.92 -26.94
C PRO A 160 -36.74 -12.36 -26.62
N ASN A 161 -35.84 -11.43 -26.40
CA ASN A 161 -34.45 -11.73 -26.08
C ASN A 161 -34.20 -12.22 -24.65
N ASN A 162 -35.19 -12.05 -23.77
CA ASN A 162 -35.08 -12.56 -22.38
C ASN A 162 -35.61 -14.01 -22.26
N ILE A 163 -36.50 -14.42 -23.15
CA ILE A 163 -37.15 -15.75 -23.13
C ILE A 163 -36.29 -16.85 -23.78
N GLY A 164 -35.19 -16.49 -24.45
CA GLY A 164 -34.32 -17.49 -25.10
C GLY A 164 -34.99 -18.19 -26.29
N LEU A 165 -35.90 -17.50 -26.99
CA LEU A 165 -36.54 -18.02 -28.20
C LEU A 165 -35.47 -18.17 -29.28
N TYR A 166 -35.15 -19.41 -29.61
CA TYR A 166 -34.39 -19.79 -30.81
C TYR A 166 -35.26 -19.55 -32.04
N LEU A 167 -35.27 -18.35 -32.55
CA LEU A 167 -35.84 -18.05 -33.86
C LEU A 167 -34.73 -18.31 -34.88
N ASP A 168 -34.91 -19.31 -35.73
CA ASP A 168 -33.94 -19.76 -36.74
C ASP A 168 -33.65 -18.71 -37.84
N ASN A 169 -34.37 -17.58 -37.89
CA ASN A 169 -34.22 -16.52 -38.87
C ASN A 169 -33.64 -15.22 -38.25
N GLU A 170 -32.46 -14.82 -38.68
CA GLU A 170 -31.76 -13.61 -38.25
C GLU A 170 -32.56 -12.31 -38.48
N GLU A 171 -33.40 -12.25 -39.57
CA GLU A 171 -34.24 -11.10 -39.86
C GLU A 171 -35.34 -10.86 -38.82
N TYR A 172 -36.01 -11.92 -38.37
CA TYR A 172 -37.00 -11.82 -37.28
C TYR A 172 -36.37 -11.42 -35.97
N PHE A 173 -35.20 -11.94 -35.69
CA PHE A 173 -34.45 -11.58 -34.47
C PHE A 173 -34.09 -10.08 -34.45
N TYR A 174 -33.73 -9.51 -35.58
CA TYR A 174 -33.43 -8.09 -35.66
C TYR A 174 -34.69 -7.22 -35.52
N GLU A 175 -35.81 -7.60 -36.09
CA GLU A 175 -37.10 -6.90 -35.90
C GLU A 175 -37.60 -6.94 -34.44
N TYR A 176 -37.53 -8.07 -33.78
CA TYR A 176 -37.95 -8.23 -32.39
C TYR A 176 -37.08 -7.40 -31.45
N ARG A 177 -35.81 -7.37 -31.70
CA ARG A 177 -34.87 -6.52 -30.97
C ARG A 177 -35.19 -5.05 -31.12
N LYS A 178 -35.52 -4.60 -32.32
CA LYS A 178 -35.90 -3.23 -32.60
C LYS A 178 -37.19 -2.82 -31.86
N ILE A 179 -38.17 -3.71 -31.82
CA ILE A 179 -39.44 -3.46 -31.11
C ILE A 179 -39.21 -3.40 -29.58
N SER A 180 -38.41 -4.27 -29.00
CA SER A 180 -38.11 -4.26 -27.59
C SER A 180 -37.37 -2.96 -27.16
N LEU A 181 -36.43 -2.52 -27.98
CA LEU A 181 -35.75 -1.26 -27.73
C LEU A 181 -36.70 -0.04 -27.88
N PHE A 182 -37.54 -0.05 -28.89
CA PHE A 182 -38.57 0.99 -29.09
C PHE A 182 -39.51 1.03 -27.87
N PHE A 183 -39.95 -0.14 -27.36
CA PHE A 183 -40.74 -0.23 -26.16
C PHE A 183 -40.10 0.43 -24.93
N PHE A 184 -38.85 0.13 -24.67
CA PHE A 184 -38.13 0.74 -23.56
C PHE A 184 -37.93 2.24 -23.72
N MET A 185 -37.46 2.67 -24.91
CA MET A 185 -37.12 4.08 -25.15
C MET A 185 -38.36 4.98 -25.18
N ASN A 186 -39.49 4.49 -25.76
CA ASN A 186 -40.73 5.24 -25.73
C ASN A 186 -41.31 5.40 -24.31
N ASN A 187 -41.26 4.34 -23.51
CA ASN A 187 -41.73 4.44 -22.14
C ASN A 187 -40.90 5.36 -21.26
N ILE A 188 -39.55 5.32 -21.37
CA ILE A 188 -38.69 6.18 -20.55
C ILE A 188 -38.81 7.65 -20.96
N GLU A 189 -38.90 7.94 -22.27
CA GLU A 189 -39.14 9.29 -22.78
C GLU A 189 -40.44 9.89 -22.24
N GLU A 190 -41.54 9.15 -22.32
CA GLU A 190 -42.82 9.56 -21.79
C GLU A 190 -42.83 9.69 -20.26
N MET A 191 -42.13 8.79 -19.54
CA MET A 191 -42.01 8.88 -18.07
C MET A 191 -41.23 10.13 -17.64
N VAL A 192 -40.18 10.50 -18.36
CA VAL A 192 -39.46 11.74 -18.10
C VAL A 192 -40.34 12.95 -18.33
N LEU A 193 -41.10 12.98 -19.43
CA LEU A 193 -42.07 14.03 -19.71
C LEU A 193 -43.17 14.13 -18.62
N PHE A 194 -43.67 12.99 -18.15
CA PHE A 194 -44.65 13.00 -17.07
C PHE A 194 -44.07 13.46 -15.75
N ALA A 195 -42.83 13.06 -15.42
CA ALA A 195 -42.14 13.55 -14.22
C ALA A 195 -42.01 15.08 -14.25
N GLN A 196 -41.69 15.68 -15.40
CA GLN A 196 -41.68 17.13 -15.55
C GLN A 196 -43.08 17.78 -15.41
N ARG A 197 -44.15 17.13 -15.92
CA ARG A 197 -45.51 17.62 -15.75
C ARG A 197 -45.99 17.52 -14.32
N ILE A 198 -45.73 16.40 -13.61
CA ILE A 198 -46.03 16.23 -12.17
C ILE A 198 -45.45 17.40 -11.40
N ARG A 199 -44.23 17.80 -11.72
CA ARG A 199 -43.58 18.94 -11.12
C ARG A 199 -44.33 20.25 -11.39
N LYS A 200 -44.62 20.52 -12.68
CA LYS A 200 -45.32 21.77 -13.05
C LYS A 200 -46.69 21.90 -12.37
N GLU A 201 -47.44 20.84 -12.24
CA GLU A 201 -48.76 20.82 -11.59
C GLU A 201 -48.69 21.06 -10.07
N ILE A 202 -47.65 20.58 -9.41
CA ILE A 202 -47.48 20.72 -7.94
C ILE A 202 -46.99 22.13 -7.58
N PHE A 203 -46.22 22.82 -8.47
CA PHE A 203 -45.61 24.13 -8.22
C PHE A 203 -46.58 25.32 -8.32
N ILE A 204 -47.82 25.12 -8.83
CA ILE A 204 -48.83 26.16 -8.85
C ILE A 204 -49.18 26.66 -7.43
N ASP A 205 -48.93 25.84 -6.40
CA ASP A 205 -49.23 26.12 -5.01
C ASP A 205 -48.03 26.49 -4.11
N ASP A 206 -46.87 26.90 -4.63
CA ASP A 206 -45.64 27.22 -3.88
C ASP A 206 -45.13 26.13 -2.91
N LYS A 207 -45.56 24.91 -3.04
CA LYS A 207 -45.15 23.78 -2.19
C LYS A 207 -43.97 23.03 -2.85
N LYS A 208 -42.82 23.07 -2.18
CA LYS A 208 -41.70 22.20 -2.58
C LYS A 208 -42.13 20.72 -2.42
N LEU A 209 -41.81 19.89 -3.41
CA LEU A 209 -41.94 18.45 -3.30
C LEU A 209 -41.09 17.95 -2.11
N ASP A 210 -41.70 17.11 -1.28
CA ASP A 210 -40.97 16.44 -0.21
C ASP A 210 -39.83 15.60 -0.81
N GLU A 211 -38.68 15.54 -0.13
CA GLU A 211 -37.53 14.80 -0.58
C GLU A 211 -37.86 13.32 -0.89
N LYS A 212 -38.78 12.72 -0.14
CA LYS A 212 -39.27 11.37 -0.34
C LYS A 212 -40.04 11.22 -1.67
N GLN A 213 -40.89 12.18 -2.03
CA GLN A 213 -41.64 12.18 -3.30
C GLN A 213 -40.75 12.28 -4.51
N ARG A 214 -39.66 13.02 -4.36
CA ARG A 214 -38.59 13.14 -5.37
C ARG A 214 -37.86 11.81 -5.54
N THR A 215 -37.48 11.14 -4.44
CA THR A 215 -36.75 9.87 -4.45
C THR A 215 -37.52 8.76 -5.14
N ASP A 216 -38.83 8.63 -4.90
CA ASP A 216 -39.64 7.56 -5.48
C ASP A 216 -39.73 7.64 -7.03
N ILE A 217 -39.92 8.83 -7.58
CA ILE A 217 -39.94 9.05 -9.05
C ILE A 217 -38.56 8.83 -9.67
N CYS A 218 -37.56 9.37 -9.03
CA CYS A 218 -36.18 9.27 -9.51
C CYS A 218 -35.65 7.84 -9.50
N SER A 219 -35.90 7.10 -8.41
CA SER A 219 -35.53 5.69 -8.29
C SER A 219 -36.23 4.82 -9.34
N SER A 220 -37.50 5.11 -9.64
CA SER A 220 -38.23 4.37 -10.68
C SER A 220 -37.67 4.57 -12.07
N ILE A 221 -37.19 5.77 -12.43
CA ILE A 221 -36.49 6.03 -13.70
C ILE A 221 -35.14 5.31 -13.71
N GLU A 222 -34.38 5.39 -12.62
CA GLU A 222 -33.09 4.68 -12.47
C GLU A 222 -33.25 3.17 -12.66
N GLU A 223 -34.29 2.56 -12.06
CA GLU A 223 -34.59 1.13 -12.22
C GLU A 223 -34.90 0.74 -13.67
N ILE A 224 -35.64 1.56 -14.42
CA ILE A 224 -35.90 1.27 -15.83
C ILE A 224 -34.64 1.38 -16.66
N ILE A 225 -33.78 2.35 -16.42
CA ILE A 225 -32.47 2.44 -17.09
C ILE A 225 -31.62 1.21 -16.78
N GLN A 226 -31.66 0.72 -15.54
CA GLN A 226 -31.02 -0.53 -15.15
C GLN A 226 -31.61 -1.72 -15.91
N ASP A 227 -32.94 -1.82 -16.03
CA ASP A 227 -33.60 -2.87 -16.79
C ASP A 227 -33.19 -2.86 -18.27
N ILE A 228 -33.07 -1.67 -18.89
CA ILE A 228 -32.54 -1.51 -20.25
C ILE A 228 -31.11 -2.03 -20.33
N SER A 229 -30.26 -1.72 -19.35
CA SER A 229 -28.86 -2.14 -19.35
C SER A 229 -28.67 -3.64 -19.23
N THR A 230 -29.59 -4.33 -18.58
CA THR A 230 -29.60 -5.80 -18.38
C THR A 230 -30.25 -6.56 -19.54
N PHE A 231 -30.83 -5.86 -20.50
CA PHE A 231 -31.52 -6.47 -21.64
C PHE A 231 -30.55 -7.27 -22.53
N LYS A 232 -30.77 -8.58 -22.67
CA LYS A 232 -29.88 -9.50 -23.38
C LYS A 232 -29.69 -9.18 -24.88
N GLY A 233 -30.63 -8.46 -25.49
CA GLY A 233 -30.56 -8.00 -26.87
C GLY A 233 -29.71 -6.77 -27.09
N LEU A 234 -29.12 -6.20 -26.05
CA LEU A 234 -28.29 -5.02 -26.13
C LEU A 234 -26.88 -5.38 -26.60
N ASP A 235 -26.47 -4.83 -27.71
CA ASP A 235 -25.08 -4.88 -28.17
C ASP A 235 -24.47 -3.46 -28.27
N LYS A 236 -23.17 -3.43 -28.47
CA LYS A 236 -22.37 -2.23 -28.53
C LYS A 236 -22.85 -1.25 -29.64
N ASN A 237 -23.11 -1.77 -30.84
CA ASN A 237 -23.53 -0.96 -31.97
C ASN A 237 -24.92 -0.34 -31.73
N ILE A 238 -25.84 -1.08 -31.18
CA ILE A 238 -27.17 -0.58 -30.84
C ILE A 238 -27.11 0.50 -29.77
N PHE A 239 -26.28 0.27 -28.74
CA PHE A 239 -26.12 1.27 -27.67
C PHE A 239 -25.61 2.59 -28.22
N VAL A 240 -24.51 2.57 -28.99
CA VAL A 240 -23.86 3.79 -29.48
C VAL A 240 -24.72 4.51 -30.53
N ASN A 241 -25.39 3.77 -31.46
CA ASN A 241 -26.07 4.38 -32.57
C ASN A 241 -27.56 4.69 -32.33
N LYS A 242 -28.18 4.08 -31.32
CA LYS A 242 -29.63 4.24 -31.07
C LYS A 242 -29.97 4.69 -29.65
N ILE A 243 -29.41 4.04 -28.66
CA ILE A 243 -29.77 4.30 -27.27
C ILE A 243 -29.15 5.59 -26.77
N LEU A 244 -27.83 5.71 -26.89
CA LEU A 244 -27.13 6.88 -26.40
C LEU A 244 -27.56 8.20 -27.05
N PRO A 245 -27.75 8.27 -28.40
CA PRO A 245 -28.31 9.47 -29.05
C PRO A 245 -29.74 9.79 -28.56
N LYS A 246 -30.59 8.78 -28.35
CA LYS A 246 -31.95 9.01 -27.82
C LYS A 246 -31.94 9.52 -26.39
N PHE A 247 -31.06 9.02 -25.52
CA PHE A 247 -30.86 9.60 -24.20
C PHE A 247 -30.35 11.05 -24.27
N PHE A 248 -29.46 11.36 -25.23
CA PHE A 248 -29.02 12.72 -25.46
C PHE A 248 -30.18 13.63 -25.86
N GLU A 249 -31.08 13.18 -26.75
CA GLU A 249 -32.29 13.90 -27.14
C GLU A 249 -33.23 14.11 -25.92
N ILE A 250 -33.45 13.07 -25.12
CA ILE A 250 -34.27 13.17 -23.89
C ILE A 250 -33.68 14.21 -22.94
N ILE A 251 -32.36 14.15 -22.69
CA ILE A 251 -31.67 15.10 -21.82
C ILE A 251 -31.77 16.53 -22.36
N SER A 252 -31.59 16.74 -23.68
CA SER A 252 -31.66 18.06 -24.27
C SER A 252 -33.06 18.69 -24.24
N ASN A 253 -34.11 17.85 -24.13
CA ASN A 253 -35.51 18.28 -24.04
C ASN A 253 -35.98 18.48 -22.60
N VAL A 254 -35.16 18.16 -21.61
CA VAL A 254 -35.49 18.37 -20.20
C VAL A 254 -35.37 19.85 -19.88
N ASP A 255 -36.43 20.48 -19.39
CA ASP A 255 -36.40 21.87 -18.89
C ASP A 255 -35.45 21.91 -17.65
N ASN A 256 -34.45 22.78 -17.69
CA ASN A 256 -33.44 23.00 -16.63
C ASN A 256 -34.04 23.59 -15.33
N SER A 257 -34.90 22.92 -14.73
CA SER A 257 -35.58 23.30 -13.53
C SER A 257 -35.07 22.57 -12.30
N LYS A 258 -34.79 23.32 -11.23
CA LYS A 258 -34.03 22.97 -10.03
C LYS A 258 -34.49 21.75 -9.22
N ASP A 259 -35.68 21.18 -9.45
CA ASP A 259 -36.27 20.30 -8.46
C ASP A 259 -36.12 18.78 -8.67
N PHE A 260 -35.99 18.29 -9.90
CA PHE A 260 -35.87 16.82 -10.11
C PHE A 260 -34.48 16.36 -10.52
N ASN A 261 -33.60 17.24 -10.98
CA ASN A 261 -32.29 16.84 -11.50
C ASN A 261 -32.34 15.57 -12.40
N LEU A 262 -33.39 15.49 -13.27
CA LEU A 262 -33.64 14.31 -14.11
C LEU A 262 -32.47 14.03 -15.05
N GLU A 263 -31.82 15.08 -15.54
CA GLU A 263 -30.61 14.98 -16.33
C GLU A 263 -29.51 14.25 -15.57
N GLN A 264 -29.31 14.65 -14.33
CA GLN A 264 -28.30 14.02 -13.44
C GLN A 264 -28.56 12.54 -13.24
N ILE A 265 -29.82 12.17 -12.99
CA ILE A 265 -30.20 10.78 -12.74
C ILE A 265 -29.97 9.94 -13.99
N ILE A 266 -30.37 10.44 -15.16
CA ILE A 266 -30.19 9.74 -16.43
C ILE A 266 -28.70 9.53 -16.73
N ILE A 267 -27.88 10.60 -16.62
CA ILE A 267 -26.44 10.50 -16.87
C ILE A 267 -25.76 9.59 -15.84
N ALA A 268 -26.08 9.76 -14.56
CA ALA A 268 -25.51 8.92 -13.51
C ALA A 268 -25.88 7.44 -13.71
N SER A 269 -27.11 7.15 -14.09
CA SER A 269 -27.59 5.79 -14.37
C SER A 269 -26.92 5.18 -15.60
N ILE A 270 -26.70 5.96 -16.66
CA ILE A 270 -25.95 5.51 -17.83
C ILE A 270 -24.54 5.11 -17.43
N VAL A 271 -23.82 5.97 -16.70
CA VAL A 271 -22.45 5.71 -16.26
C VAL A 271 -22.38 4.53 -15.28
N LYS A 272 -23.43 4.30 -14.50
CA LYS A 272 -23.44 3.28 -13.44
C LYS A 272 -23.78 1.88 -13.97
N TYR A 273 -24.78 1.75 -14.84
CA TYR A 273 -25.37 0.46 -15.19
C TYR A 273 -24.95 -0.12 -16.53
N PHE A 274 -24.67 0.71 -17.53
CA PHE A 274 -24.28 0.17 -18.84
C PHE A 274 -22.86 -0.39 -18.84
N ASN A 275 -22.63 -1.39 -19.71
CA ASN A 275 -21.31 -2.00 -19.84
C ASN A 275 -20.28 -0.95 -20.29
N ILE A 276 -19.16 -0.95 -19.61
CA ILE A 276 -18.06 0.00 -19.82
C ILE A 276 -17.55 -0.04 -21.26
N GLU A 277 -17.56 -1.19 -21.92
CA GLU A 277 -17.10 -1.36 -23.30
C GLU A 277 -17.98 -0.63 -24.32
N TYR A 278 -19.23 -0.38 -23.98
CA TYR A 278 -20.19 0.22 -24.92
C TYR A 278 -19.93 1.71 -25.15
N TYR A 279 -19.57 2.46 -24.13
CA TYR A 279 -19.41 3.91 -24.27
C TYR A 279 -17.96 4.39 -24.42
N PHE A 280 -16.95 3.50 -24.36
CA PHE A 280 -15.58 3.88 -24.68
C PHE A 280 -15.18 3.62 -26.14
N GLU A 281 -16.13 3.54 -27.04
CA GLU A 281 -15.89 3.69 -28.48
C GLU A 281 -15.74 5.16 -28.89
N PRO A 282 -15.07 5.44 -30.03
CA PRO A 282 -14.82 6.82 -30.45
C PRO A 282 -16.09 7.66 -30.57
N GLN A 283 -17.17 7.07 -31.13
CA GLN A 283 -18.47 7.74 -31.26
C GLN A 283 -19.19 7.90 -29.93
N GLY A 284 -19.20 6.83 -29.11
CA GLY A 284 -19.82 6.84 -27.80
C GLY A 284 -19.16 7.86 -26.85
N ILE A 285 -17.83 7.91 -26.84
CA ILE A 285 -17.05 8.88 -26.06
C ILE A 285 -17.44 10.30 -26.47
N SER A 286 -17.49 10.62 -27.77
CA SER A 286 -17.83 11.95 -28.27
C SER A 286 -19.21 12.40 -27.79
N ILE A 287 -20.23 11.53 -27.85
CA ILE A 287 -21.58 11.85 -27.39
C ILE A 287 -21.62 12.08 -25.85
N ILE A 288 -20.94 11.24 -25.07
CA ILE A 288 -20.89 11.41 -23.61
C ILE A 288 -20.23 12.73 -23.22
N PHE A 289 -19.12 13.11 -23.88
CA PHE A 289 -18.48 14.38 -23.61
C PHE A 289 -19.30 15.57 -24.06
N LEU A 290 -20.09 15.45 -25.14
CA LEU A 290 -21.09 16.47 -25.53
C LEU A 290 -22.14 16.63 -24.42
N ILE A 291 -22.65 15.53 -23.87
CA ILE A 291 -23.61 15.58 -22.74
C ILE A 291 -22.98 16.32 -21.58
N PHE A 292 -21.76 15.95 -21.18
CA PHE A 292 -21.07 16.62 -20.06
C PHE A 292 -20.85 18.11 -20.30
N ARG A 293 -20.42 18.53 -21.51
CA ARG A 293 -20.23 19.95 -21.84
C ARG A 293 -21.50 20.78 -21.74
N ASN A 294 -22.64 20.23 -22.12
CA ASN A 294 -23.93 20.91 -22.00
C ASN A 294 -24.34 21.13 -20.55
N VAL A 295 -23.95 20.24 -19.65
CA VAL A 295 -24.38 20.23 -18.25
C VAL A 295 -23.37 20.85 -17.27
N ILE A 296 -22.09 21.02 -17.68
CA ILE A 296 -21.01 21.59 -16.84
C ILE A 296 -21.37 22.94 -16.21
N TYR A 297 -22.17 23.78 -16.89
CA TYR A 297 -22.52 25.11 -16.41
C TYR A 297 -23.69 25.13 -15.43
N ASN A 298 -24.34 24.00 -15.18
CA ASN A 298 -25.45 23.88 -14.25
C ASN A 298 -24.92 23.61 -12.82
N LYS A 299 -24.88 24.65 -11.98
CA LYS A 299 -24.32 24.57 -10.62
C LYS A 299 -25.12 23.68 -9.65
N ASP A 300 -26.39 23.43 -9.93
CA ASP A 300 -27.24 22.58 -9.09
C ASP A 300 -27.04 21.08 -9.36
N PHE A 301 -26.06 20.74 -10.18
CA PHE A 301 -25.79 19.41 -10.70
C PHE A 301 -24.49 18.84 -10.11
N ASP A 302 -24.53 17.67 -9.46
CA ASP A 302 -23.34 16.99 -8.94
C ASP A 302 -22.55 16.29 -10.06
N ILE A 303 -22.06 17.11 -11.01
CA ILE A 303 -21.29 16.63 -12.16
C ILE A 303 -19.95 16.04 -11.77
N VAL A 304 -19.36 16.54 -10.66
CA VAL A 304 -18.04 16.11 -10.18
C VAL A 304 -18.05 14.64 -9.78
N SER A 305 -19.08 14.21 -9.04
CA SER A 305 -19.25 12.81 -8.64
C SER A 305 -19.46 11.89 -9.84
N ILE A 306 -20.30 12.30 -10.80
CA ILE A 306 -20.58 11.51 -12.00
C ILE A 306 -19.33 11.39 -12.89
N PHE A 307 -18.62 12.50 -13.09
CA PHE A 307 -17.38 12.52 -13.85
C PHE A 307 -16.29 11.68 -13.20
N ASN A 308 -16.21 11.70 -11.86
CA ASN A 308 -15.32 10.82 -11.09
C ASN A 308 -15.64 9.32 -11.32
N ASN A 309 -16.93 8.97 -11.34
CA ASN A 309 -17.37 7.60 -11.65
C ASN A 309 -17.01 7.20 -13.09
N LEU A 310 -17.16 8.11 -14.04
CA LEU A 310 -16.78 7.88 -15.45
C LEU A 310 -15.26 7.64 -15.57
N ILE A 311 -14.43 8.42 -14.87
CA ILE A 311 -12.98 8.22 -14.82
C ILE A 311 -12.64 6.84 -14.23
N ASN A 312 -13.29 6.46 -13.13
CA ASN A 312 -13.07 5.16 -12.51
C ASN A 312 -13.45 3.99 -13.43
N ASN A 313 -14.54 4.14 -14.20
CA ASN A 313 -14.95 3.17 -15.20
C ASN A 313 -13.93 3.10 -16.36
N TYR A 314 -13.43 4.23 -16.80
CA TYR A 314 -12.36 4.25 -17.81
C TYR A 314 -11.08 3.59 -17.34
N ILE A 315 -10.73 3.76 -16.08
CA ILE A 315 -9.61 3.03 -15.45
C ILE A 315 -9.83 1.51 -15.48
N LYS A 316 -11.07 1.04 -15.26
CA LYS A 316 -11.43 -0.40 -15.36
C LYS A 316 -11.32 -0.90 -16.81
N PHE A 317 -11.83 -0.12 -17.77
CA PHE A 317 -11.75 -0.42 -19.20
C PHE A 317 -10.30 -0.60 -19.68
N ILE A 318 -9.40 0.31 -19.32
CA ILE A 318 -7.98 0.19 -19.64
C ILE A 318 -7.35 -1.09 -19.04
N LYS A 319 -7.79 -1.50 -17.84
CA LYS A 319 -7.30 -2.75 -17.23
C LYS A 319 -7.82 -3.99 -17.96
N TYR A 320 -9.07 -3.96 -18.39
CA TYR A 320 -9.72 -5.06 -19.10
C TYR A 320 -9.04 -5.29 -20.45
N ASN A 321 -8.86 -4.24 -21.24
CA ASN A 321 -8.22 -4.32 -22.56
C ASN A 321 -6.78 -4.86 -22.48
N LYS A 322 -6.04 -4.57 -21.38
CA LYS A 322 -4.70 -5.14 -21.19
C LYS A 322 -4.66 -6.66 -21.04
N LYS A 323 -5.76 -7.29 -20.60
CA LYS A 323 -5.81 -8.74 -20.35
C LYS A 323 -6.18 -9.54 -21.60
N HIS A 324 -6.84 -8.93 -22.58
CA HIS A 324 -7.52 -9.62 -23.70
C HIS A 324 -7.01 -9.25 -25.11
N GLU A 325 -5.90 -8.50 -25.25
CA GLU A 325 -5.47 -7.98 -26.56
C GLU A 325 -4.50 -8.89 -27.32
N ASN A 326 -4.83 -9.10 -28.61
CA ASN A 326 -3.89 -9.51 -29.65
C ASN A 326 -3.05 -8.31 -30.11
N GLU A 327 -1.79 -8.50 -30.52
CA GLU A 327 -0.83 -7.42 -30.84
C GLU A 327 -1.29 -6.44 -31.93
N SER A 328 -2.11 -6.84 -32.90
CA SER A 328 -2.63 -5.98 -33.99
C SER A 328 -3.66 -4.96 -33.51
N LEU A 329 -4.59 -5.35 -32.64
CA LEU A 329 -5.62 -4.48 -32.04
C LEU A 329 -5.02 -3.49 -31.03
N ARG A 330 -3.83 -3.78 -30.51
CA ARG A 330 -3.17 -2.97 -29.50
C ARG A 330 -2.82 -1.54 -29.98
N LYS A 331 -2.44 -1.35 -31.24
CA LYS A 331 -2.05 -0.02 -31.77
C LYS A 331 -3.27 0.88 -31.97
N GLU A 332 -4.38 0.37 -32.47
CA GLU A 332 -5.63 1.12 -32.66
C GLU A 332 -6.24 1.51 -31.30
N ASN A 333 -6.30 0.57 -30.36
CA ASN A 333 -6.80 0.81 -29.02
C ASN A 333 -5.96 1.85 -28.25
N VAL A 334 -4.65 1.89 -28.45
CA VAL A 334 -3.79 2.92 -27.84
C VAL A 334 -4.12 4.33 -28.36
N SER A 335 -4.45 4.50 -29.66
CA SER A 335 -4.84 5.81 -30.20
C SER A 335 -6.18 6.28 -29.62
N ILE A 336 -7.16 5.39 -29.52
CA ILE A 336 -8.48 5.65 -28.91
C ILE A 336 -8.35 6.01 -27.44
N ILE A 337 -7.52 5.26 -26.71
CA ILE A 337 -7.23 5.53 -25.29
C ILE A 337 -6.61 6.92 -25.13
N LYS A 338 -5.73 7.34 -26.02
CA LYS A 338 -5.11 8.67 -25.94
C LYS A 338 -6.09 9.80 -26.24
N THR A 339 -6.87 9.69 -27.31
CA THR A 339 -7.87 10.72 -27.68
C THR A 339 -8.91 10.89 -26.58
N ALA A 340 -9.41 9.79 -26.01
CA ALA A 340 -10.30 9.82 -24.86
C ALA A 340 -9.67 10.53 -23.65
N PHE A 341 -8.41 10.28 -23.37
CA PHE A 341 -7.71 10.91 -22.25
C PHE A 341 -7.61 12.43 -22.40
N TYR A 342 -7.36 12.93 -23.59
CA TYR A 342 -7.34 14.38 -23.84
C TYR A 342 -8.71 15.02 -23.62
N LEU A 343 -9.80 14.37 -24.02
CA LEU A 343 -11.16 14.83 -23.73
C LEU A 343 -11.43 14.86 -22.21
N PHE A 344 -10.98 13.83 -21.48
CA PHE A 344 -11.05 13.81 -20.02
C PHE A 344 -10.26 14.97 -19.40
N PHE A 345 -9.08 15.29 -19.94
CA PHE A 345 -8.24 16.36 -19.42
C PHE A 345 -8.83 17.74 -19.68
N GLU A 346 -9.39 17.97 -20.89
CA GLU A 346 -10.11 19.22 -21.21
C GLU A 346 -11.30 19.44 -20.27
N THR A 347 -12.16 18.43 -20.11
CA THR A 347 -13.32 18.49 -19.21
C THR A 347 -12.91 18.68 -17.75
N TYR A 348 -11.83 18.03 -17.31
CA TYR A 348 -11.26 18.25 -15.98
C TYR A 348 -10.85 19.71 -15.77
N ASN A 349 -10.17 20.33 -16.74
CA ASN A 349 -9.77 21.72 -16.65
C ASN A 349 -10.97 22.68 -16.68
N GLU A 350 -12.00 22.41 -17.48
CA GLU A 350 -13.25 23.18 -17.53
C GLU A 350 -13.97 23.12 -16.17
N LEU A 351 -14.08 21.93 -15.55
CA LEU A 351 -14.64 21.77 -14.21
C LEU A 351 -13.85 22.55 -13.15
N GLN A 352 -12.52 22.53 -13.22
CA GLN A 352 -11.66 23.28 -12.28
C GLN A 352 -11.83 24.81 -12.42
N THR A 353 -12.19 25.29 -13.60
CA THR A 353 -12.39 26.74 -13.83
C THR A 353 -13.79 27.20 -13.47
N THR A 354 -14.83 26.40 -13.70
CA THR A 354 -16.22 26.72 -13.43
C THR A 354 -16.57 26.71 -11.95
N TYR A 355 -16.00 25.76 -11.20
CA TYR A 355 -16.30 25.55 -9.77
C TYR A 355 -15.25 26.12 -8.81
N LYS A 356 -14.61 27.22 -9.18
CA LYS A 356 -13.55 27.83 -8.36
C LYS A 356 -13.98 28.23 -6.94
N ASN A 357 -15.28 28.55 -6.72
CA ASN A 357 -15.81 29.13 -5.48
C ASN A 357 -16.89 28.28 -4.84
N SER A 358 -16.77 26.94 -4.89
CA SER A 358 -17.75 26.02 -4.35
C SER A 358 -17.70 25.86 -2.83
N GLU A 359 -18.84 25.53 -2.21
CA GLU A 359 -19.02 25.35 -0.78
C GLU A 359 -18.33 24.10 -0.22
N ASP A 360 -18.19 24.01 1.11
CA ASP A 360 -17.42 22.98 1.85
C ASP A 360 -17.67 21.51 1.45
N ASN A 361 -18.88 21.14 1.08
CA ASN A 361 -19.21 19.74 0.73
C ASN A 361 -18.68 19.32 -0.64
N GLU A 362 -18.64 20.25 -1.58
CA GLU A 362 -18.10 20.02 -2.93
C GLU A 362 -16.57 19.92 -2.90
N PHE A 363 -15.91 20.56 -1.93
CA PHE A 363 -14.47 20.55 -1.76
C PHE A 363 -13.87 19.14 -1.66
N ASN A 364 -14.53 18.25 -0.90
CA ASN A 364 -14.09 16.86 -0.76
C ASN A 364 -14.24 16.04 -2.04
N GLN A 365 -15.27 16.31 -2.85
CA GLN A 365 -15.52 15.62 -4.11
C GLN A 365 -14.43 15.96 -5.15
N PHE A 366 -13.92 17.20 -5.16
CA PHE A 366 -12.82 17.60 -6.03
C PHE A 366 -11.51 16.88 -5.69
N PHE A 367 -11.21 16.60 -4.43
CA PHE A 367 -10.05 15.78 -4.08
C PHE A 367 -10.20 14.34 -4.57
N ASP A 368 -11.40 13.76 -4.51
CA ASP A 368 -11.68 12.44 -5.07
C ASP A 368 -11.50 12.42 -6.58
N LEU A 369 -11.93 13.49 -7.26
CA LEU A 369 -11.71 13.71 -8.68
C LEU A 369 -10.21 13.79 -9.01
N ASP A 370 -9.45 14.60 -8.28
CA ASP A 370 -8.01 14.75 -8.46
C ASP A 370 -7.27 13.41 -8.26
N ILE A 371 -7.64 12.65 -7.24
CA ILE A 371 -7.11 11.31 -6.96
C ILE A 371 -7.39 10.35 -8.12
N SER A 372 -8.62 10.35 -8.62
CA SER A 372 -9.03 9.46 -9.71
C SER A 372 -8.36 9.84 -11.03
N PHE A 373 -8.27 11.12 -11.30
CA PHE A 373 -7.62 11.64 -12.51
C PHE A 373 -6.10 11.41 -12.47
N LEU A 374 -5.47 11.54 -11.32
CA LEU A 374 -4.06 11.20 -11.11
C LEU A 374 -3.81 9.70 -11.36
N LYS A 375 -4.68 8.83 -10.84
CA LYS A 375 -4.61 7.38 -11.11
C LYS A 375 -4.76 7.06 -12.59
N LEU A 376 -5.65 7.74 -13.27
CA LEU A 376 -5.84 7.62 -14.72
C LEU A 376 -4.59 8.04 -15.46
N SER A 377 -4.04 9.21 -15.15
CA SER A 377 -2.83 9.75 -15.76
C SER A 377 -1.65 8.78 -15.66
N PHE A 378 -1.40 8.18 -14.51
CA PHE A 378 -0.33 7.20 -14.36
C PHE A 378 -0.54 5.91 -15.15
N LYS A 379 -1.78 5.53 -15.46
CA LYS A 379 -2.03 4.34 -16.25
C LYS A 379 -1.81 4.56 -17.74
N ILE A 380 -2.21 5.72 -18.23
CA ILE A 380 -2.12 6.06 -19.65
C ILE A 380 -0.69 6.47 -20.02
N LEU A 381 -0.06 7.27 -19.17
CA LEU A 381 1.28 7.80 -19.41
C LEU A 381 2.42 6.78 -19.29
N LYS A 382 2.11 5.52 -19.00
CA LYS A 382 3.05 4.40 -19.21
C LYS A 382 3.38 4.19 -20.70
N TYR A 383 2.57 4.73 -21.60
CA TYR A 383 2.70 4.58 -23.06
C TYR A 383 3.32 5.80 -23.74
N GLU A 384 3.66 6.86 -23.00
CA GLU A 384 4.22 8.11 -23.54
C GLU A 384 5.58 8.48 -22.93
N LYS A 385 6.34 9.32 -23.67
CA LYS A 385 7.60 9.92 -23.19
C LYS A 385 7.33 10.88 -22.01
N ASN A 386 8.34 11.09 -21.17
CA ASN A 386 8.21 11.69 -19.83
C ASN A 386 7.66 13.14 -19.78
N GLU A 387 7.80 13.95 -20.82
CA GLU A 387 7.45 15.39 -20.80
C GLU A 387 5.96 15.71 -20.57
N PRO A 388 4.99 15.12 -21.33
CA PRO A 388 3.58 15.42 -21.11
C PRO A 388 3.09 14.96 -19.74
N LYS A 389 3.71 13.94 -19.16
CA LYS A 389 3.39 13.43 -17.83
C LYS A 389 3.60 14.46 -16.73
N ILE A 390 4.74 15.14 -16.76
CA ILE A 390 5.10 16.15 -15.76
C ILE A 390 4.12 17.32 -15.79
N VAL A 391 3.76 17.79 -16.98
CA VAL A 391 2.82 18.92 -17.15
C VAL A 391 1.44 18.59 -16.58
N ILE A 392 0.90 17.41 -16.87
CA ILE A 392 -0.43 17.00 -16.39
C ILE A 392 -0.45 16.85 -14.88
N ILE A 393 0.57 16.18 -14.31
CA ILE A 393 0.67 16.04 -12.84
C ILE A 393 0.81 17.43 -12.20
N HIS A 394 1.59 18.32 -12.80
CA HIS A 394 1.77 19.69 -12.30
C HIS A 394 0.47 20.48 -12.30
N THR A 395 -0.37 20.35 -13.34
CA THR A 395 -1.70 21.01 -13.38
C THR A 395 -2.63 20.48 -12.29
N ILE A 396 -2.64 19.16 -12.02
CA ILE A 396 -3.44 18.57 -10.95
C ILE A 396 -2.97 19.07 -9.58
N LEU A 397 -1.67 19.07 -9.34
CA LEU A 397 -1.09 19.53 -8.06
C LEU A 397 -1.32 21.03 -7.84
N ASN A 398 -1.22 21.84 -8.89
CA ASN A 398 -1.51 23.29 -8.82
C ASN A 398 -2.97 23.55 -8.46
N SER A 399 -3.92 22.82 -9.05
CA SER A 399 -5.34 22.97 -8.71
C SER A 399 -5.63 22.55 -7.27
N CYS A 400 -5.02 21.44 -6.80
CA CYS A 400 -5.09 21.02 -5.40
C CYS A 400 -4.52 22.09 -4.46
N SER A 401 -3.31 22.59 -4.73
CA SER A 401 -2.65 23.60 -3.89
C SER A 401 -3.43 24.91 -3.83
N LYS A 402 -4.00 25.37 -4.95
CA LYS A 402 -4.85 26.57 -4.96
C LYS A 402 -6.07 26.41 -4.07
N ARG A 403 -6.74 25.26 -4.09
CA ARG A 403 -7.85 24.95 -3.20
C ARG A 403 -7.43 24.90 -1.74
N ILE A 404 -6.31 24.26 -1.43
CA ILE A 404 -5.75 24.23 -0.07
C ILE A 404 -5.48 25.62 0.45
N ASN A 405 -4.91 26.51 -0.37
CA ASN A 405 -4.60 27.89 0.03
C ASN A 405 -5.83 28.78 0.22
N MET A 406 -6.95 28.47 -0.43
CA MET A 406 -8.22 29.20 -0.25
C MET A 406 -8.90 28.86 1.08
N TYR A 407 -8.57 27.74 1.68
CA TYR A 407 -9.14 27.24 2.91
C TYR A 407 -8.31 27.74 4.12
N ASN A 408 -8.74 28.82 4.73
CA ASN A 408 -8.03 29.48 5.86
C ASN A 408 -8.25 28.78 7.23
N TYR A 409 -9.05 27.71 7.33
CA TYR A 409 -9.39 27.06 8.59
C TYR A 409 -9.04 25.57 8.56
N GLY A 410 -8.79 24.98 9.73
CA GLY A 410 -8.31 23.60 9.88
C GLY A 410 -9.11 22.56 9.07
N PHE A 411 -8.41 21.75 8.32
CA PHE A 411 -9.03 20.71 7.47
C PHE A 411 -9.72 19.64 8.31
N LYS A 412 -10.89 19.17 7.84
CA LYS A 412 -11.53 17.98 8.38
C LYS A 412 -10.60 16.76 8.18
N LEU A 413 -10.62 15.81 9.11
CA LEU A 413 -9.78 14.59 9.07
C LEU A 413 -9.91 13.84 7.73
N GLU A 414 -11.09 13.85 7.12
CA GLU A 414 -11.35 13.22 5.83
C GLU A 414 -10.58 13.88 4.68
N THR A 415 -10.53 15.19 4.65
CA THR A 415 -9.79 15.96 3.64
C THR A 415 -8.29 15.70 3.76
N LEU A 416 -7.74 15.65 4.98
CA LEU A 416 -6.34 15.32 5.22
C LEU A 416 -6.00 13.89 4.73
N LYS A 417 -6.89 12.93 4.92
CA LYS A 417 -6.74 11.57 4.39
C LYS A 417 -6.70 11.58 2.85
N LYS A 418 -7.55 12.37 2.20
CA LYS A 418 -7.58 12.45 0.73
C LYS A 418 -6.30 13.08 0.17
N ILE A 419 -5.83 14.19 0.75
CA ILE A 419 -4.53 14.79 0.40
C ILE A 419 -3.40 13.78 0.60
N GLY A 420 -3.42 13.04 1.72
CA GLY A 420 -2.46 11.96 1.99
C GLY A 420 -2.46 10.88 0.91
N THR A 421 -3.64 10.41 0.50
CA THR A 421 -3.76 9.39 -0.56
C THR A 421 -3.25 9.87 -1.91
N LEU A 422 -3.46 11.15 -2.24
CA LEU A 422 -2.95 11.78 -3.46
C LEU A 422 -1.41 11.76 -3.48
N ILE A 423 -0.77 12.16 -2.38
CA ILE A 423 0.68 12.17 -2.24
C ILE A 423 1.24 10.72 -2.26
N GLU A 424 0.58 9.77 -1.60
CA GLU A 424 0.98 8.35 -1.63
C GLU A 424 0.97 7.77 -3.05
N ILE A 425 0.01 8.16 -3.88
CA ILE A 425 -0.04 7.72 -5.28
C ILE A 425 1.18 8.23 -6.06
N LEU A 426 1.57 9.48 -5.85
CA LEU A 426 2.76 10.05 -6.49
C LEU A 426 4.03 9.30 -6.09
N PHE A 427 4.22 9.05 -4.80
CA PHE A 427 5.39 8.32 -4.31
C PHE A 427 5.42 6.87 -4.80
N LYS A 428 4.27 6.19 -4.86
CA LYS A 428 4.15 4.85 -5.43
C LYS A 428 4.60 4.78 -6.90
N HIS A 429 4.42 5.88 -7.63
CA HIS A 429 4.86 6.01 -9.01
C HIS A 429 6.25 6.64 -9.16
N LYS A 430 7.04 6.69 -8.06
CA LYS A 430 8.42 7.20 -8.02
C LYS A 430 8.55 8.68 -8.40
N CYS A 431 7.47 9.44 -8.28
CA CYS A 431 7.55 10.89 -8.38
C CYS A 431 8.14 11.43 -7.08
N THR A 432 9.17 12.24 -7.17
CA THR A 432 9.86 12.79 -6.01
C THR A 432 9.40 14.22 -5.72
N VAL A 433 9.67 14.69 -4.52
CA VAL A 433 9.42 16.09 -4.14
C VAL A 433 10.27 17.06 -4.97
N PHE A 434 11.39 16.59 -5.53
CA PHE A 434 12.24 17.40 -6.39
C PHE A 434 11.62 17.67 -7.76
N ASP A 435 10.78 16.74 -8.24
CA ASP A 435 10.04 16.90 -9.50
C ASP A 435 8.88 17.90 -9.34
N PHE A 436 8.33 17.99 -8.12
CA PHE A 436 7.15 18.82 -7.80
C PHE A 436 7.32 19.59 -6.49
N PRO A 437 7.86 20.83 -6.52
CA PRO A 437 8.07 21.64 -5.31
C PRO A 437 6.80 21.90 -4.49
N ILE A 438 5.63 21.90 -5.12
CA ILE A 438 4.33 22.09 -4.50
C ILE A 438 4.02 21.02 -3.45
N LEU A 439 4.59 19.82 -3.56
CA LEU A 439 4.39 18.74 -2.58
C LEU A 439 4.89 19.13 -1.18
N GLU A 440 5.95 19.92 -1.09
CA GLU A 440 6.47 20.41 0.20
C GLU A 440 5.42 21.27 0.92
N THR A 441 4.79 22.19 0.21
CA THR A 441 3.73 23.03 0.77
C THR A 441 2.51 22.20 1.17
N MET A 442 2.09 21.23 0.36
CA MET A 442 0.96 20.35 0.68
C MET A 442 1.22 19.47 1.92
N ILE A 443 2.44 18.97 2.09
CA ILE A 443 2.84 18.19 3.27
C ILE A 443 2.81 19.06 4.53
N ASN A 444 3.22 20.32 4.44
CA ASN A 444 3.25 21.24 5.56
C ASN A 444 1.85 21.61 6.11
N TYR A 445 0.79 21.49 5.30
CA TYR A 445 -0.59 21.67 5.76
C TYR A 445 -1.17 20.48 6.52
N MET A 446 -0.48 19.36 6.56
CA MET A 446 -0.98 18.15 7.22
C MET A 446 -0.68 18.14 8.70
N ASP A 447 -1.51 17.45 9.47
CA ASP A 447 -1.26 17.15 10.86
C ASP A 447 -0.07 16.21 11.07
N TYR A 448 0.46 16.16 12.28
CA TYR A 448 1.63 15.35 12.63
C TYR A 448 1.51 13.87 12.22
N ASN A 449 0.37 13.24 12.50
CA ASN A 449 0.14 11.81 12.22
C ASN A 449 0.15 11.49 10.71
N HIS A 450 -0.47 12.35 9.90
CA HIS A 450 -0.47 12.18 8.44
C HIS A 450 0.91 12.50 7.84
N ARG A 451 1.61 13.53 8.34
CA ARG A 451 3.00 13.81 7.95
C ARG A 451 3.90 12.62 8.23
N ARG A 452 3.81 12.00 9.41
CA ARG A 452 4.60 10.82 9.78
C ARG A 452 4.41 9.67 8.79
N LYS A 453 3.14 9.35 8.44
CA LYS A 453 2.84 8.31 7.44
C LYS A 453 3.42 8.64 6.07
N ILE A 454 3.29 9.87 5.63
CA ILE A 454 3.78 10.32 4.33
C ILE A 454 5.31 10.33 4.29
N SER A 455 5.98 10.71 5.37
CA SER A 455 7.43 10.69 5.48
C SER A 455 8.00 9.26 5.31
N LEU A 456 7.33 8.22 5.84
CA LEU A 456 7.70 6.83 5.59
C LEU A 456 7.58 6.48 4.10
N LYS A 457 6.46 6.86 3.46
CA LYS A 457 6.24 6.63 2.02
C LYS A 457 7.22 7.42 1.14
N LEU A 458 7.61 8.61 1.57
CA LEU A 458 8.63 9.42 0.91
C LEU A 458 9.96 8.66 0.85
N ILE A 459 10.43 8.12 1.98
CA ILE A 459 11.69 7.35 2.03
C ILE A 459 11.59 6.09 1.16
N ASP A 460 10.43 5.44 1.12
CA ASP A 460 10.20 4.26 0.27
C ASP A 460 10.16 4.59 -1.22
N SER A 461 9.81 5.82 -1.60
CA SER A 461 9.78 6.25 -3.00
C SER A 461 11.17 6.34 -3.64
N PHE A 462 12.21 6.51 -2.83
CA PHE A 462 13.59 6.49 -3.29
C PHE A 462 14.05 5.04 -3.50
N ASP A 463 14.50 4.73 -4.73
CA ASP A 463 14.93 3.39 -5.14
C ASP A 463 16.42 3.35 -5.42
N ASP A 464 17.07 2.23 -5.09
CA ASP A 464 18.51 2.01 -5.33
C ASP A 464 18.89 1.95 -6.83
N LYS A 465 17.90 1.70 -7.69
CA LYS A 465 18.08 1.47 -9.13
C LYS A 465 18.02 2.75 -9.98
N ASN A 466 18.99 3.63 -9.85
CA ASN A 466 19.46 4.59 -10.88
C ASN A 466 18.80 5.97 -11.08
N THR A 467 17.62 6.32 -10.62
CA THR A 467 17.02 7.62 -11.00
C THR A 467 16.85 8.64 -9.87
N ASN A 468 16.74 8.21 -8.62
CA ASN A 468 16.38 9.07 -7.51
C ASN A 468 17.40 9.09 -6.36
N LYS A 469 18.70 9.07 -6.71
CA LYS A 469 19.76 9.15 -5.71
C LYS A 469 19.84 10.57 -5.13
N ILE A 470 20.14 10.65 -3.84
CA ILE A 470 20.34 11.92 -3.16
C ILE A 470 21.79 12.36 -3.38
N THR A 471 21.99 13.35 -4.25
CA THR A 471 23.31 13.75 -4.72
C THR A 471 23.75 15.14 -4.26
N SER A 472 22.86 15.96 -3.70
CA SER A 472 23.16 17.34 -3.31
C SER A 472 22.71 17.66 -1.89
N LEU A 473 23.40 18.63 -1.27
CA LEU A 473 23.11 19.12 0.07
C LEU A 473 21.72 19.74 0.20
N GLU A 474 21.24 20.42 -0.85
CA GLU A 474 19.90 21.00 -0.90
C GLU A 474 18.82 19.94 -0.86
N LYS A 475 19.01 18.84 -1.62
CA LYS A 475 18.05 17.72 -1.63
C LYS A 475 17.92 17.09 -0.25
N ILE A 476 19.05 16.87 0.45
CA ILE A 476 19.02 16.36 1.82
C ILE A 476 18.30 17.31 2.75
N SER A 477 18.59 18.62 2.68
CA SER A 477 17.96 19.59 3.56
C SER A 477 16.43 19.58 3.42
N LYS A 478 15.91 19.53 2.18
CA LYS A 478 14.47 19.41 1.90
C LYS A 478 13.86 18.12 2.45
N ILE A 479 14.55 16.97 2.24
CA ILE A 479 14.07 15.69 2.77
C ILE A 479 14.02 15.72 4.30
N LEU A 480 15.09 16.21 4.95
CA LEU A 480 15.15 16.28 6.41
C LEU A 480 14.02 17.12 6.99
N ASN A 481 13.70 18.28 6.39
CA ASN A 481 12.58 19.10 6.80
C ASN A 481 11.23 18.36 6.75
N MET A 482 11.04 17.49 5.75
CA MET A 482 9.81 16.71 5.61
C MET A 482 9.72 15.52 6.55
N ILE A 483 10.86 14.93 6.93
CA ILE A 483 10.90 13.75 7.81
C ILE A 483 11.08 14.12 9.30
N ILE A 484 11.13 15.39 9.67
CA ILE A 484 11.15 15.85 11.07
C ILE A 484 10.14 15.08 11.93
N PRO A 485 8.87 14.85 11.52
CA PRO A 485 7.90 14.12 12.32
C PRO A 485 8.25 12.64 12.57
N LEU A 486 9.22 12.09 11.84
CA LEU A 486 9.76 10.75 12.14
C LEU A 486 10.90 10.80 13.16
N ILE A 487 11.64 11.89 13.22
CA ILE A 487 12.82 12.06 14.06
C ILE A 487 12.41 12.55 15.45
N THR A 488 11.62 13.64 15.50
CA THR A 488 11.15 14.24 16.76
C THR A 488 9.85 13.60 17.21
N GLU A 489 9.80 13.15 18.45
CA GLU A 489 8.57 12.72 19.10
C GLU A 489 7.96 13.95 19.77
N GLU A 490 6.90 14.52 19.15
CA GLU A 490 6.03 15.42 19.88
C GLU A 490 5.32 14.59 20.97
N ILE A 491 5.55 14.93 22.24
CA ILE A 491 4.77 14.43 23.36
C ILE A 491 3.37 15.04 23.23
N TRP A 492 2.55 14.46 22.38
CA TRP A 492 1.13 14.77 22.37
C TRP A 492 0.53 14.12 23.61
N ASN A 493 0.14 14.96 24.57
CA ASN A 493 -0.83 14.60 25.58
C ASN A 493 -2.14 14.18 24.89
N ASN A 494 -2.19 12.95 24.39
CA ASN A 494 -3.41 12.33 23.97
C ASN A 494 -4.29 12.18 25.21
N LYS A 495 -5.35 13.01 25.28
CA LYS A 495 -6.43 12.86 26.24
C LYS A 495 -7.17 11.53 26.14
N ASP A 496 -6.91 10.74 25.10
CA ASP A 496 -7.43 9.40 24.88
C ASP A 496 -6.34 8.40 25.23
N GLY A 497 -6.36 7.89 26.47
CA GLY A 497 -5.38 7.01 27.13
C GLY A 497 -5.02 5.70 26.43
N VAL A 498 -4.59 5.74 25.18
CA VAL A 498 -4.02 4.60 24.47
C VAL A 498 -2.50 4.79 24.37
N ASN A 499 -1.81 4.44 25.46
CA ASN A 499 -0.38 4.15 25.45
C ASN A 499 -0.13 2.83 24.69
N VAL A 500 -0.28 2.82 23.38
CA VAL A 500 0.25 1.75 22.55
C VAL A 500 1.54 2.27 21.93
N THR A 501 2.61 2.17 22.70
CA THR A 501 3.97 2.13 22.16
C THR A 501 4.09 0.83 21.35
N ASP A 502 3.62 0.86 20.12
CA ASP A 502 3.79 -0.23 19.18
C ASP A 502 5.27 -0.34 18.82
N LYS A 503 6.03 -1.15 19.56
CA LYS A 503 7.45 -1.45 19.28
C LYS A 503 7.66 -1.81 17.81
N PHE A 504 6.69 -2.47 17.20
CA PHE A 504 6.66 -2.80 15.77
C PHE A 504 6.63 -1.57 14.85
N LYS A 505 5.95 -0.48 15.25
CA LYS A 505 5.90 0.77 14.48
C LYS A 505 7.22 1.54 14.59
N GLU A 506 7.89 1.45 15.73
CA GLU A 506 9.18 2.09 15.95
C GLU A 506 10.33 1.39 15.23
N GLU A 507 10.36 0.06 15.24
CA GLU A 507 11.35 -0.70 14.45
C GLU A 507 11.24 -0.40 12.96
N ASN A 508 10.02 -0.28 12.43
CA ASN A 508 9.81 0.10 11.03
C ASN A 508 10.27 1.53 10.74
N LYS A 509 10.03 2.49 11.65
CA LYS A 509 10.52 3.86 11.57
C LYS A 509 12.05 3.90 11.46
N ASN A 510 12.75 3.21 12.37
CA ASN A 510 14.20 3.18 12.42
C ASN A 510 14.82 2.53 11.18
N LYS A 511 14.20 1.47 10.65
CA LYS A 511 14.61 0.85 9.37
C LYS A 511 14.54 1.84 8.20
N HIS A 512 13.50 2.65 8.10
CA HIS A 512 13.36 3.65 7.04
C HIS A 512 14.38 4.78 7.17
N LEU A 513 14.65 5.25 8.40
CA LEU A 513 15.69 6.25 8.65
C LEU A 513 17.09 5.71 8.30
N CYS A 514 17.38 4.45 8.63
CA CYS A 514 18.62 3.80 8.20
C CYS A 514 18.71 3.67 6.67
N LYS A 515 17.59 3.32 6.00
CA LYS A 515 17.52 3.26 4.53
C LYS A 515 17.91 4.60 3.89
N LEU A 516 17.44 5.72 4.46
CA LEU A 516 17.76 7.06 3.96
C LEU A 516 19.28 7.30 3.91
N ILE A 517 20.02 6.85 4.92
CA ILE A 517 21.49 7.01 4.98
C ILE A 517 22.15 6.32 3.79
N TYR A 518 21.72 5.10 3.46
CA TYR A 518 22.28 4.33 2.34
C TYR A 518 21.83 4.81 0.95
N LEU A 519 20.80 5.68 0.86
CA LEU A 519 20.36 6.29 -0.40
C LEU A 519 21.23 7.48 -0.86
N ILE A 520 22.09 7.97 0.00
CA ILE A 520 23.04 9.04 -0.34
C ILE A 520 24.06 8.48 -1.34
N ARG A 521 24.26 9.18 -2.44
CA ARG A 521 25.27 8.87 -3.43
C ARG A 521 25.90 10.18 -3.90
N CYS A 522 26.99 10.55 -3.26
CA CYS A 522 27.73 11.74 -3.64
C CYS A 522 29.11 11.35 -4.11
N ASN A 523 29.49 11.83 -5.29
CA ASN A 523 30.80 11.57 -5.85
C ASN A 523 31.86 12.49 -5.23
N ASN A 524 31.49 13.68 -4.78
CA ASN A 524 32.40 14.62 -4.11
C ASN A 524 32.50 14.27 -2.62
N PRO A 525 33.71 13.89 -2.13
CA PRO A 525 33.92 13.50 -0.73
C PRO A 525 33.60 14.60 0.30
N GLU A 526 33.87 15.87 -0.04
CA GLU A 526 33.58 16.98 0.89
C GLU A 526 32.08 17.20 1.08
N VAL A 527 31.34 17.20 -0.04
CA VAL A 527 29.88 17.28 0.00
C VAL A 527 29.29 16.08 0.72
N PHE A 528 29.87 14.89 0.53
CA PHE A 528 29.44 13.67 1.24
C PHE A 528 29.54 13.84 2.76
N VAL A 529 30.67 14.33 3.27
CA VAL A 529 30.86 14.58 4.71
C VAL A 529 29.84 15.62 5.23
N GLN A 530 29.63 16.71 4.47
CA GLN A 530 28.65 17.74 4.84
C GLN A 530 27.23 17.20 4.89
N MET A 531 26.87 16.31 3.94
CA MET A 531 25.56 15.67 3.90
C MET A 531 25.34 14.75 5.11
N LEU A 532 26.33 13.95 5.47
CA LEU A 532 26.28 13.07 6.65
C LEU A 532 26.24 13.87 7.95
N ASN A 533 26.98 14.97 8.04
CA ASN A 533 26.91 15.87 9.19
C ASN A 533 25.50 16.44 9.40
N LYS A 534 24.83 16.90 8.33
CA LYS A 534 23.45 17.37 8.43
C LYS A 534 22.48 16.28 8.89
N ILE A 535 22.66 15.05 8.39
CA ILE A 535 21.84 13.92 8.83
C ILE A 535 22.10 13.60 10.29
N LYS A 536 23.38 13.54 10.70
CA LYS A 536 23.77 13.33 12.10
C LYS A 536 23.09 14.34 13.02
N THR A 537 23.22 15.65 12.75
CA THR A 537 22.62 16.71 13.57
C THR A 537 21.07 16.60 13.61
N ALA A 538 20.44 16.24 12.53
CA ALA A 538 18.99 16.01 12.52
C ALA A 538 18.60 14.79 13.36
N LEU A 539 19.36 13.69 13.30
CA LEU A 539 19.07 12.47 14.07
C LEU A 539 19.38 12.61 15.56
N GLU A 540 20.35 13.46 15.93
CA GLU A 540 20.65 13.81 17.32
C GLU A 540 19.47 14.48 18.05
N SER A 541 18.61 15.18 17.33
CA SER A 541 17.38 15.77 17.89
C SER A 541 16.29 14.76 18.19
N GLY A 542 16.47 13.50 17.80
CA GLY A 542 15.52 12.41 18.03
C GLY A 542 15.64 11.73 19.39
N SER A 543 14.84 10.69 19.62
CA SER A 543 14.90 9.88 20.83
C SER A 543 16.19 9.06 20.93
N ILE A 544 16.56 8.68 22.17
CA ILE A 544 17.72 7.82 22.43
C ILE A 544 17.62 6.50 21.65
N GLU A 545 16.42 5.92 21.53
CA GLU A 545 16.19 4.71 20.75
C GLU A 545 16.48 4.92 19.27
N THR A 546 16.02 6.04 18.70
CA THR A 546 16.28 6.39 17.30
C THR A 546 17.77 6.57 17.04
N THR A 547 18.50 7.25 17.93
CA THR A 547 19.95 7.47 17.79
C THR A 547 20.73 6.16 17.89
N ASN A 548 20.36 5.26 18.80
CA ASN A 548 21.02 3.96 18.97
C ASN A 548 20.89 3.05 17.72
N TYR A 549 19.81 3.20 16.94
CA TYR A 549 19.65 2.43 15.69
C TYR A 549 20.25 3.12 14.46
N THR A 550 20.18 4.43 14.37
CA THR A 550 20.55 5.18 13.15
C THR A 550 22.02 5.56 13.09
N ILE A 551 22.62 5.98 14.20
CA ILE A 551 24.04 6.37 14.25
C ILE A 551 24.98 5.20 13.88
N PRO A 552 24.76 3.96 14.33
CA PRO A 552 25.52 2.80 13.83
C PRO A 552 25.50 2.66 12.31
N SER A 553 24.38 2.95 11.68
CA SER A 553 24.25 2.90 10.22
C SER A 553 25.09 3.97 9.53
N ILE A 554 25.18 5.17 10.10
CA ILE A 554 26.10 6.23 9.63
C ILE A 554 27.56 5.77 9.71
N ILE A 555 27.96 5.23 10.88
CA ILE A 555 29.33 4.74 11.09
C ILE A 555 29.68 3.65 10.06
N ASN A 556 28.81 2.65 9.90
CA ASN A 556 29.03 1.57 8.93
C ASN A 556 29.12 2.11 7.50
N TYR A 557 28.27 3.07 7.14
CA TYR A 557 28.32 3.69 5.82
C TYR A 557 29.61 4.48 5.58
N ILE A 558 30.10 5.20 6.57
CA ILE A 558 31.40 5.90 6.53
C ILE A 558 32.54 4.89 6.38
N ILE A 559 32.54 3.80 7.12
CA ILE A 559 33.55 2.73 7.05
C ILE A 559 33.63 2.16 5.62
N ASP A 560 32.48 1.88 5.01
CA ASP A 560 32.44 1.38 3.64
C ASP A 560 32.89 2.45 2.62
N TYR A 561 32.58 3.71 2.89
CA TYR A 561 33.07 4.81 2.06
C TYR A 561 34.61 4.96 2.13
N ILE A 562 35.20 4.84 3.31
CA ILE A 562 36.67 4.86 3.51
C ILE A 562 37.34 3.72 2.74
N LYS A 563 36.78 2.51 2.78
CA LYS A 563 37.28 1.37 2.01
C LYS A 563 37.28 1.67 0.50
N ASN A 564 36.21 2.30 0.00
CA ASN A 564 36.16 2.71 -1.40
C ASN A 564 37.16 3.81 -1.75
N LEU A 565 37.43 4.76 -0.85
CA LEU A 565 38.48 5.76 -1.00
C LEU A 565 39.87 5.11 -1.10
N GLU A 566 40.18 4.13 -0.26
CA GLU A 566 41.44 3.38 -0.29
C GLU A 566 41.62 2.63 -1.62
N LEU A 567 40.56 1.96 -2.09
CA LEU A 567 40.57 1.26 -3.37
C LEU A 567 40.77 2.21 -4.56
N PHE A 568 40.07 3.36 -4.50
CA PHE A 568 40.23 4.41 -5.52
C PHE A 568 41.65 4.95 -5.56
N TYR A 569 42.23 5.29 -4.40
CA TYR A 569 43.59 5.81 -4.30
C TYR A 569 44.61 4.76 -4.75
N LYS A 570 44.43 3.50 -4.43
CA LYS A 570 45.23 2.38 -4.94
C LYS A 570 45.22 2.31 -6.47
N GLY A 571 44.01 2.45 -7.06
CA GLY A 571 43.86 2.50 -8.52
C GLY A 571 44.61 3.66 -9.14
N PHE A 572 44.48 4.85 -8.55
CA PHE A 572 45.17 6.07 -8.99
C PHE A 572 46.70 5.93 -8.99
N ILE A 573 47.30 5.37 -7.93
CA ILE A 573 48.74 5.12 -7.84
C ILE A 573 49.21 4.09 -8.89
N ASN A 574 48.44 3.03 -9.12
CA ASN A 574 48.82 1.97 -10.05
C ASN A 574 48.80 2.44 -11.52
N GLU A 575 47.87 3.36 -11.86
CA GLU A 575 47.78 3.93 -13.21
C GLU A 575 48.87 4.95 -13.48
N GLN A 576 49.26 5.73 -12.48
CA GLN A 576 50.44 6.62 -12.61
C GLN A 576 51.74 5.86 -12.88
N LYS A 577 51.87 4.62 -12.41
CA LYS A 577 53.02 3.77 -12.65
C LYS A 577 53.07 3.16 -14.07
N LYS A 578 51.95 3.20 -14.82
CA LYS A 578 51.82 2.57 -16.16
C LYS A 578 51.82 3.55 -17.34
N ASP A 579 52.02 4.88 -17.12
CA ASP A 579 51.93 5.92 -18.15
C ASP A 579 50.65 5.92 -19.03
N GLU A 580 49.60 5.24 -18.65
CA GLU A 580 48.32 5.19 -19.39
C GLU A 580 47.39 6.34 -18.97
N LYS A 581 47.16 7.26 -19.94
CA LYS A 581 46.35 8.50 -19.74
C LYS A 581 44.85 8.31 -19.57
N LYS A 582 44.32 7.12 -19.38
CA LYS A 582 42.89 6.90 -19.24
C LYS A 582 42.57 6.35 -17.86
N PHE A 583 42.30 7.26 -16.93
CA PHE A 583 41.71 6.93 -15.64
C PHE A 583 40.21 6.72 -15.79
N GLU A 584 39.73 5.48 -15.69
CA GLU A 584 38.30 5.19 -15.59
C GLU A 584 37.78 5.54 -14.20
N THR A 585 37.50 6.84 -13.97
CA THR A 585 36.92 7.38 -12.73
C THR A 585 35.58 6.74 -12.38
N ASN A 586 34.91 6.14 -13.37
CA ASN A 586 33.54 5.63 -13.23
C ASN A 586 33.40 4.38 -12.36
N LYS A 587 34.48 3.65 -12.07
CA LYS A 587 34.37 2.39 -11.30
C LYS A 587 34.07 2.61 -9.81
N TYR A 588 34.51 3.71 -9.24
CA TYR A 588 34.37 4.01 -7.82
C TYR A 588 33.45 5.20 -7.49
N ASN A 589 32.92 5.90 -8.52
CA ASN A 589 32.02 7.06 -8.37
C ASN A 589 32.59 8.16 -7.43
N ILE A 590 33.92 8.44 -7.53
CA ILE A 590 34.58 9.47 -6.72
C ILE A 590 35.15 10.51 -7.67
N ASP A 591 34.77 11.77 -7.49
CA ASP A 591 35.22 12.91 -8.28
C ASP A 591 36.29 13.69 -7.50
N ILE A 592 37.48 13.86 -8.13
CA ILE A 592 38.53 14.73 -7.64
C ILE A 592 38.41 16.07 -8.38
N PRO A 593 38.52 17.21 -7.70
CA PRO A 593 38.51 18.52 -8.35
C PRO A 593 39.52 18.60 -9.48
N ILE A 594 39.13 19.16 -10.62
CA ILE A 594 39.96 19.19 -11.85
C ILE A 594 41.32 19.90 -11.61
N GLU A 595 41.32 20.92 -10.76
CA GLU A 595 42.50 21.68 -10.37
C GLU A 595 43.55 20.86 -9.60
N THR A 596 43.12 19.76 -8.96
CA THR A 596 44.02 18.89 -8.18
C THR A 596 44.55 17.72 -8.99
N LYS A 597 43.90 17.33 -10.10
CA LYS A 597 44.26 16.12 -10.87
C LYS A 597 45.68 16.15 -11.48
N ASN A 598 46.22 17.35 -11.75
CA ASN A 598 47.50 17.50 -12.44
C ASN A 598 48.71 17.59 -11.48
N ASP A 599 48.48 17.61 -10.16
CA ASP A 599 49.57 17.75 -9.18
C ASP A 599 49.43 16.70 -8.08
N ASN A 600 50.36 15.72 -8.08
CA ASN A 600 50.34 14.61 -7.11
C ASN A 600 50.37 15.08 -5.66
N LYS A 601 51.04 16.20 -5.36
CA LYS A 601 51.08 16.75 -4.00
C LYS A 601 49.73 17.31 -3.57
N LYS A 602 49.02 17.96 -4.49
CA LYS A 602 47.67 18.47 -4.22
C LYS A 602 46.66 17.35 -4.03
N VAL A 603 46.76 16.26 -4.81
CA VAL A 603 45.93 15.06 -4.62
C VAL A 603 46.17 14.43 -3.25
N CYS A 604 47.43 14.25 -2.86
CA CYS A 604 47.77 13.71 -1.54
C CYS A 604 47.22 14.59 -0.40
N PHE A 605 47.38 15.91 -0.48
CA PHE A 605 46.89 16.83 0.52
C PHE A 605 45.33 16.81 0.60
N TYR A 606 44.67 16.70 -0.53
CA TYR A 606 43.23 16.56 -0.60
C TYR A 606 42.71 15.30 0.12
N PHE A 607 43.33 14.14 -0.12
CA PHE A 607 42.98 12.89 0.58
C PHE A 607 43.24 12.96 2.08
N ILE A 608 44.33 13.61 2.51
CA ILE A 608 44.61 13.81 3.94
C ILE A 608 43.49 14.63 4.62
N ASN A 609 43.11 15.76 4.00
CA ASN A 609 42.04 16.62 4.53
C ASN A 609 40.71 15.90 4.62
N ILE A 610 40.34 15.12 3.59
CA ILE A 610 39.14 14.31 3.60
C ILE A 610 39.17 13.30 4.73
N MET A 611 40.28 12.58 4.89
CA MET A 611 40.43 11.59 5.97
C MET A 611 40.33 12.22 7.35
N TYR A 612 40.89 13.40 7.53
CA TYR A 612 40.76 14.16 8.77
C TYR A 612 39.32 14.53 9.08
N ASN A 613 38.59 15.07 8.11
CA ASN A 613 37.18 15.43 8.25
C ASN A 613 36.28 14.21 8.53
N ILE A 614 36.54 13.11 7.83
CA ILE A 614 35.80 11.85 8.05
C ILE A 614 36.10 11.28 9.45
N SER A 615 37.38 11.34 9.90
CA SER A 615 37.74 10.84 11.23
C SER A 615 37.11 11.65 12.36
N ASN A 616 36.99 12.98 12.21
CA ASN A 616 36.27 13.81 13.15
C ASN A 616 34.77 13.48 13.20
N LEU A 617 34.12 13.30 12.04
CA LEU A 617 32.74 12.86 11.98
C LEU A 617 32.52 11.49 12.66
N LEU A 618 33.43 10.53 12.45
CA LEU A 618 33.40 9.23 13.13
C LEU A 618 33.52 9.37 14.64
N LYS A 619 34.44 10.22 15.11
CA LYS A 619 34.63 10.50 16.56
C LYS A 619 33.34 11.02 17.18
N GLU A 620 32.70 12.00 16.53
CA GLU A 620 31.42 12.55 17.00
C GLU A 620 30.32 11.52 17.02
N CYS A 621 30.18 10.72 15.95
CA CYS A 621 29.18 9.64 15.90
C CYS A 621 29.40 8.58 17.01
N ILE A 622 30.63 8.14 17.25
CA ILE A 622 30.94 7.15 18.29
C ILE A 622 30.71 7.74 19.67
N LEU A 623 31.00 9.03 19.89
CA LEU A 623 30.76 9.73 21.15
C LEU A 623 29.25 9.77 21.51
N ILE A 624 28.38 9.95 20.53
CA ILE A 624 26.93 9.86 20.74
C ILE A 624 26.54 8.46 21.21
N ILE A 625 27.12 7.42 20.60
CA ILE A 625 26.88 6.04 21.04
C ILE A 625 27.47 5.79 22.43
N GLU A 626 28.65 6.33 22.75
CA GLU A 626 29.31 6.18 24.04
C GLU A 626 28.43 6.68 25.18
N ASN A 627 27.76 7.83 24.99
CA ASN A 627 26.84 8.40 25.97
C ASN A 627 25.62 7.50 26.24
N ASN A 628 25.21 6.70 25.25
CA ASN A 628 24.02 5.86 25.34
C ASN A 628 24.36 4.39 25.66
N ASN A 629 25.42 3.86 25.05
CA ASN A 629 25.85 2.45 25.16
C ASN A 629 27.36 2.33 24.99
N THR A 630 28.07 2.33 26.10
CA THR A 630 29.53 2.25 26.14
C THR A 630 30.10 0.98 25.52
N ASN A 631 29.34 -0.12 25.61
CA ASN A 631 29.74 -1.43 25.06
C ASN A 631 29.80 -1.43 23.52
N GLU A 632 28.79 -0.86 22.89
CA GLU A 632 28.77 -0.70 21.43
C GLU A 632 29.82 0.31 20.95
N ALA A 633 29.99 1.43 21.67
CA ALA A 633 31.03 2.42 21.36
C ALA A 633 32.43 1.81 21.35
N PHE A 634 32.72 0.96 22.33
CA PHE A 634 33.99 0.24 22.40
C PHE A 634 34.28 -0.59 21.15
N LYS A 635 33.27 -1.32 20.67
CA LYS A 635 33.37 -2.13 19.44
C LYS A 635 33.67 -1.26 18.22
N TYR A 636 32.98 -0.10 18.11
CA TYR A 636 33.21 0.82 17.00
C TYR A 636 34.59 1.48 17.06
N TYR A 637 35.11 1.86 18.24
CA TYR A 637 36.49 2.35 18.36
C TYR A 637 37.49 1.33 17.84
N LEU A 638 37.38 0.07 18.26
CA LEU A 638 38.25 -1.00 17.76
C LEU A 638 38.09 -1.29 16.27
N MET A 639 36.88 -1.19 15.76
CA MET A 639 36.58 -1.36 14.33
C MET A 639 37.23 -0.27 13.49
N VAL A 640 37.25 0.97 13.96
CA VAL A 640 37.93 2.10 13.29
C VAL A 640 39.45 1.92 13.37
N CYS A 641 40.01 1.48 14.51
CA CYS A 641 41.41 1.14 14.62
C CYS A 641 41.83 0.07 13.61
N TYR A 642 41.03 -0.97 13.46
CA TYR A 642 41.26 -2.03 12.48
C TYR A 642 41.19 -1.49 11.04
N LEU A 643 40.25 -0.60 10.75
CA LEU A 643 40.15 0.05 9.44
C LEU A 643 41.41 0.84 9.14
N ILE A 644 41.88 1.66 10.06
CA ILE A 644 43.12 2.44 9.92
C ILE A 644 44.33 1.52 9.69
N ASP A 645 44.42 0.40 10.40
CA ASP A 645 45.48 -0.61 10.23
C ASP A 645 45.50 -1.24 8.83
N LYS A 646 44.31 -1.37 8.19
CA LYS A 646 44.20 -1.94 6.85
C LYS A 646 44.37 -0.94 5.71
N MET A 647 44.49 0.36 5.99
CA MET A 647 44.73 1.41 5.02
C MET A 647 46.20 1.47 4.62
N ASN A 648 46.58 0.62 3.67
CA ASN A 648 47.98 0.47 3.29
C ASN A 648 48.51 1.56 2.33
N TYR A 649 47.65 2.15 1.49
CA TYR A 649 48.02 3.09 0.45
C TYR A 649 47.89 4.56 0.90
N ILE A 650 46.75 4.94 1.46
CA ILE A 650 46.52 6.31 1.96
C ILE A 650 47.39 6.59 3.18
N SER A 651 47.61 5.61 4.06
CA SER A 651 48.47 5.78 5.23
C SER A 651 49.94 6.07 4.89
N GLN A 652 50.43 5.69 3.71
CA GLN A 652 51.78 6.01 3.24
C GLN A 652 51.98 7.49 2.92
N ILE A 653 50.87 8.25 2.68
CA ILE A 653 50.95 9.69 2.37
C ILE A 653 51.41 10.48 3.62
N ASN A 654 50.85 10.18 4.77
CA ASN A 654 51.22 10.84 6.05
C ASN A 654 51.08 9.85 7.22
N ARG A 655 52.12 9.07 7.43
CA ARG A 655 52.17 8.03 8.45
C ARG A 655 51.97 8.58 9.88
N ASN A 656 52.41 9.79 10.15
CA ASN A 656 52.29 10.41 11.45
C ASN A 656 50.80 10.69 11.81
N LEU A 657 50.07 11.26 10.90
CA LEU A 657 48.64 11.50 11.08
C LEU A 657 47.83 10.20 11.40
N PHE A 658 48.12 9.15 10.64
CA PHE A 658 47.46 7.86 10.87
C PHE A 658 47.85 7.19 12.16
N ASN A 659 49.14 7.40 12.61
CA ASN A 659 49.61 6.99 13.92
C ASN A 659 48.83 7.71 15.06
N GLU A 660 48.68 9.03 14.93
CA GLU A 660 47.97 9.86 15.89
C GLU A 660 46.49 9.47 15.96
N LEU A 661 45.81 9.29 14.81
CA LEU A 661 44.40 8.87 14.73
C LEU A 661 44.23 7.48 15.37
N PHE A 662 45.10 6.53 15.05
CA PHE A 662 45.04 5.19 15.64
C PHE A 662 45.18 5.25 17.16
N ASP A 663 46.19 5.99 17.66
CA ASP A 663 46.46 6.12 19.09
C ASP A 663 45.27 6.78 19.81
N GLU A 664 44.68 7.81 19.23
CA GLU A 664 43.49 8.49 19.79
C GLU A 664 42.26 7.56 19.92
N PHE A 665 41.89 6.85 18.84
CA PHE A 665 40.77 5.90 18.88
C PHE A 665 41.05 4.74 19.81
N PHE A 666 42.28 4.22 19.84
CA PHE A 666 42.66 3.12 20.71
C PHE A 666 42.67 3.53 22.18
N GLN A 667 43.20 4.72 22.53
CA GLN A 667 43.19 5.25 23.90
C GLN A 667 41.76 5.43 24.40
N LYS A 668 40.83 5.93 23.56
CA LYS A 668 39.42 6.02 23.93
C LYS A 668 38.79 4.66 24.23
N ALA A 669 39.00 3.67 23.35
CA ALA A 669 38.56 2.30 23.61
C ALA A 669 39.11 1.77 24.96
N PHE A 670 40.39 2.03 25.18
CA PHE A 670 41.06 1.60 26.39
C PHE A 670 40.56 2.26 27.66
N ASN A 671 40.24 3.55 27.61
CA ASN A 671 39.67 4.29 28.73
C ASN A 671 38.27 3.75 29.08
N ILE A 672 37.46 3.39 28.10
CA ILE A 672 36.17 2.74 28.33
C ILE A 672 36.38 1.42 29.07
N LEU A 673 37.32 0.59 28.64
CA LEU A 673 37.60 -0.69 29.24
C LEU A 673 38.04 -0.56 30.73
N LYS A 674 38.88 0.46 31.04
CA LYS A 674 39.31 0.74 32.41
C LYS A 674 38.17 1.17 33.32
N ASN A 675 37.22 1.95 32.83
CA ASN A 675 36.17 2.55 33.64
C ASN A 675 34.99 1.59 33.93
N ILE A 676 34.89 0.47 33.20
CA ILE A 676 33.83 -0.51 33.40
C ILE A 676 34.17 -1.39 34.60
N GLN A 677 33.21 -1.54 35.51
CA GLN A 677 33.32 -2.45 36.64
C GLN A 677 33.46 -3.91 36.19
N LYS A 678 34.11 -4.73 37.02
CA LYS A 678 34.29 -6.17 36.77
C LYS A 678 32.91 -6.84 36.55
N SER A 679 32.62 -7.24 35.34
CA SER A 679 31.37 -7.85 34.94
C SER A 679 31.58 -8.76 33.74
N GLU A 680 30.62 -9.61 33.42
CA GLU A 680 30.65 -10.44 32.21
C GLU A 680 30.86 -9.61 30.94
N ILE A 681 30.31 -8.40 30.90
CA ILE A 681 30.45 -7.45 29.81
C ILE A 681 31.93 -7.06 29.62
N LYS A 682 32.65 -6.76 30.69
CA LYS A 682 34.09 -6.41 30.64
C LYS A 682 34.91 -7.54 30.02
N TYR A 683 34.57 -8.78 30.33
CA TYR A 683 35.26 -9.95 29.77
C TYR A 683 35.00 -10.13 28.28
N GLN A 684 33.78 -9.95 27.85
CA GLN A 684 33.46 -9.93 26.43
C GLN A 684 34.25 -8.85 25.69
N MET A 685 34.40 -7.66 26.32
CA MET A 685 35.19 -6.56 25.73
C MET A 685 36.67 -6.91 25.64
N ILE A 686 37.25 -7.55 26.66
CA ILE A 686 38.64 -8.05 26.59
C ILE A 686 38.81 -9.07 25.46
N GLN A 687 37.86 -9.99 25.29
CA GLN A 687 37.88 -10.92 24.16
C GLN A 687 37.85 -10.22 22.82
N TYR A 688 36.99 -9.22 22.66
CA TYR A 688 36.95 -8.40 21.45
C TYR A 688 38.28 -7.69 21.18
N LEU A 689 38.88 -7.11 22.26
CA LEU A 689 40.17 -6.44 22.14
C LEU A 689 41.24 -7.42 21.63
N ILE A 690 41.39 -8.57 22.22
CA ILE A 690 42.35 -9.60 21.84
C ILE A 690 42.11 -10.04 20.38
N CYS A 691 40.87 -10.24 20.00
CA CYS A 691 40.52 -10.61 18.61
C CYS A 691 40.92 -9.57 17.58
N TYR A 692 40.75 -8.28 17.90
CA TYR A 692 41.15 -7.18 17.00
C TYR A 692 42.66 -7.01 16.97
N VAL A 693 43.36 -7.03 18.13
CA VAL A 693 44.83 -6.90 18.21
C VAL A 693 45.52 -8.00 17.39
N ARG A 694 44.97 -9.22 17.37
CA ARG A 694 45.45 -10.33 16.53
C ARG A 694 45.40 -10.03 15.02
N LYS A 695 44.48 -9.17 14.59
CA LYS A 695 44.27 -8.83 13.17
C LYS A 695 45.06 -7.62 12.71
N PHE A 696 45.67 -6.84 13.62
CA PHE A 696 46.49 -5.68 13.26
C PHE A 696 47.78 -6.12 12.57
N THR A 697 48.21 -5.34 11.60
CA THR A 697 49.42 -5.62 10.78
C THR A 697 50.39 -4.48 10.85
N LEU A 698 49.98 -3.25 10.53
CA LEU A 698 50.88 -2.07 10.46
C LEU A 698 51.24 -1.54 11.86
N PHE A 699 50.29 -1.58 12.77
CA PHE A 699 50.45 -1.04 14.13
C PHE A 699 50.77 -2.12 15.17
N PHE A 700 51.04 -3.34 14.71
CA PHE A 700 51.27 -4.49 15.59
C PHE A 700 52.46 -4.30 16.53
N ASP A 701 53.55 -3.66 16.07
CA ASP A 701 54.77 -3.46 16.88
C ASP A 701 54.53 -2.55 18.10
N LYS A 702 53.53 -1.63 18.02
CA LYS A 702 53.13 -0.81 19.18
C LYS A 702 52.57 -1.64 20.34
N PHE A 703 52.02 -2.83 20.07
CA PHE A 703 51.39 -3.71 21.07
C PHE A 703 52.34 -4.75 21.63
N LYS A 704 53.53 -4.92 21.05
CA LYS A 704 54.61 -5.74 21.65
C LYS A 704 55.13 -5.16 22.94
N GLU A 705 54.96 -3.84 23.16
CA GLU A 705 55.34 -3.21 24.43
C GLU A 705 54.33 -3.53 25.51
N LYS A 706 54.81 -3.90 26.67
CA LYS A 706 54.20 -4.49 27.85
C LYS A 706 52.83 -4.01 28.38
N SER A 707 52.22 -2.98 27.75
CA SER A 707 51.05 -2.29 28.32
C SER A 707 49.74 -3.13 28.27
N ILE A 708 49.49 -3.87 27.19
CA ILE A 708 48.26 -4.69 27.05
C ILE A 708 48.37 -5.97 27.86
N LEU A 709 49.55 -6.60 27.87
CA LEU A 709 49.80 -7.79 28.66
C LEU A 709 49.68 -7.50 30.16
N ASN A 710 50.24 -6.39 30.64
CA ASN A 710 50.16 -5.97 32.03
C ASN A 710 48.71 -5.66 32.48
N LEU A 711 47.89 -5.13 31.59
CA LEU A 711 46.47 -4.93 31.89
C LEU A 711 45.71 -6.21 32.01
N ILE A 712 45.96 -7.12 31.10
CA ILE A 712 45.32 -8.44 31.13
C ILE A 712 45.78 -9.17 32.38
N GLU A 713 47.11 -9.05 32.77
CA GLU A 713 47.66 -9.59 34.03
C GLU A 713 46.95 -9.05 35.26
N ASN A 714 46.76 -7.75 35.37
CA ASN A 714 46.12 -7.12 36.55
C ASN A 714 44.65 -7.48 36.71
N GLU A 715 43.97 -7.81 35.65
CA GLU A 715 42.59 -8.23 35.65
C GLU A 715 42.39 -9.74 35.83
N PHE A 716 43.48 -10.55 35.71
CA PHE A 716 43.41 -12.01 35.76
C PHE A 716 43.26 -12.58 37.18
N TYR A 717 43.69 -11.85 38.23
CA TYR A 717 43.80 -12.42 39.56
C TYR A 717 42.51 -12.42 40.39
N ASP A 718 41.40 -11.86 39.93
CA ASP A 718 40.17 -11.63 40.73
C ASP A 718 38.89 -12.29 40.22
N PHE A 719 38.95 -13.51 39.73
CA PHE A 719 37.80 -14.14 39.04
C PHE A 719 37.07 -15.22 39.82
N ASN A 720 35.72 -15.12 39.83
CA ASN A 720 34.83 -16.16 40.35
C ASN A 720 34.38 -17.18 39.30
N ASP A 721 34.46 -16.85 37.95
CA ASP A 721 34.00 -17.74 36.88
C ASP A 721 35.16 -18.24 36.00
N LEU A 722 35.62 -19.45 36.29
CA LEU A 722 36.72 -20.15 35.64
C LEU A 722 36.48 -20.39 34.14
N LYS A 723 35.24 -20.56 33.70
CA LYS A 723 34.91 -20.85 32.30
C LYS A 723 35.14 -19.67 31.40
N ILE A 724 34.69 -18.47 31.81
CA ILE A 724 34.90 -17.22 31.09
C ILE A 724 36.42 -16.94 31.07
N TYR A 725 37.08 -17.07 32.16
CA TYR A 725 38.51 -16.90 32.30
C TYR A 725 39.33 -17.79 31.34
N PHE A 726 38.99 -19.08 31.28
CA PHE A 726 39.63 -20.07 30.43
C PHE A 726 39.48 -19.70 28.93
N ASN A 727 38.30 -19.24 28.50
CA ASN A 727 38.05 -18.84 27.12
C ASN A 727 38.86 -17.61 26.71
N ILE A 728 39.02 -16.63 27.60
CA ILE A 728 39.89 -15.47 27.37
C ILE A 728 41.34 -15.91 27.26
N ALA A 729 41.77 -16.77 28.15
CA ALA A 729 43.13 -17.28 28.18
C ALA A 729 43.53 -18.03 26.94
N ILE A 730 42.64 -18.86 26.39
CA ILE A 730 42.88 -19.53 25.10
C ILE A 730 43.16 -18.55 23.98
N ASN A 731 42.36 -17.48 23.89
CA ASN A 731 42.59 -16.47 22.91
C ASN A 731 43.91 -15.73 23.08
N LEU A 732 44.30 -15.44 24.33
CA LEU A 732 45.55 -14.83 24.66
C LEU A 732 46.72 -15.79 24.34
N TRP A 733 46.60 -17.08 24.62
CA TRP A 733 47.63 -18.09 24.29
C TRP A 733 47.87 -18.20 22.79
N ASP A 734 46.79 -18.17 21.98
CA ASP A 734 46.95 -18.14 20.53
C ASP A 734 47.68 -16.90 20.06
N PHE A 735 47.44 -15.76 20.68
CA PHE A 735 48.14 -14.51 20.40
C PHE A 735 49.61 -14.61 20.76
N LEU A 736 49.98 -15.11 21.99
CA LEU A 736 51.32 -15.29 22.44
C LEU A 736 52.09 -16.33 21.63
N PHE A 737 51.43 -17.45 21.25
CA PHE A 737 52.07 -18.55 20.53
C PHE A 737 52.32 -18.24 19.09
N PHE A 738 51.33 -17.78 18.34
CA PHE A 738 51.42 -17.62 16.89
C PHE A 738 51.97 -16.27 16.45
N ILE A 739 51.74 -15.23 17.25
CA ILE A 739 51.96 -13.87 16.82
C ILE A 739 53.22 -13.27 17.49
N ILE A 740 53.26 -13.25 18.83
CA ILE A 740 54.37 -12.68 19.57
C ILE A 740 55.52 -13.68 19.66
N LYS A 741 55.27 -14.97 19.68
CA LYS A 741 56.22 -16.06 19.94
C LYS A 741 56.92 -15.95 21.30
N ASP A 742 56.20 -15.39 22.30
CA ASP A 742 56.69 -15.28 23.68
C ASP A 742 56.31 -16.51 24.49
N TYR A 743 57.13 -17.54 24.45
CA TYR A 743 56.91 -18.82 25.13
C TYR A 743 57.05 -18.75 26.65
N LYS A 744 57.82 -17.76 27.18
CA LYS A 744 57.99 -17.62 28.64
C LYS A 744 56.72 -17.14 29.33
N ASN A 745 56.08 -16.13 28.78
CA ASN A 745 54.81 -15.65 29.30
C ASN A 745 53.68 -16.64 29.02
N LEU A 746 53.68 -17.30 27.89
CA LEU A 746 52.76 -18.35 27.55
C LEU A 746 52.80 -19.49 28.62
N GLU A 747 54.00 -19.95 28.97
CA GLU A 747 54.20 -20.99 30.01
C GLU A 747 53.61 -20.54 31.34
N LYS A 748 53.94 -19.34 31.80
CA LYS A 748 53.36 -18.78 33.06
C LYS A 748 51.83 -18.83 33.09
N TYR A 749 51.18 -18.34 32.02
CA TYR A 749 49.69 -18.28 31.96
C TYR A 749 49.07 -19.66 31.89
N ILE A 750 49.69 -20.62 31.20
CA ILE A 750 49.21 -22.00 31.15
C ILE A 750 49.35 -22.64 32.54
N ILE A 751 50.42 -22.40 33.28
CA ILE A 751 50.65 -22.92 34.62
C ILE A 751 49.59 -22.34 35.59
N ILE A 752 49.32 -21.08 35.54
CA ILE A 752 48.31 -20.42 36.40
C ILE A 752 46.93 -21.06 36.18
N ILE A 753 46.48 -21.20 34.94
CA ILE A 753 45.19 -21.81 34.66
C ILE A 753 45.17 -23.29 35.04
N TYR A 754 46.25 -24.01 34.78
CA TYR A 754 46.36 -25.39 35.18
C TYR A 754 46.19 -25.54 36.71
N GLN A 755 46.81 -24.66 37.46
CA GLN A 755 46.69 -24.66 38.95
C GLN A 755 45.25 -24.33 39.39
N LEU A 756 44.58 -23.37 38.77
CA LEU A 756 43.16 -23.03 39.05
C LEU A 756 42.20 -24.18 38.72
N LEU A 757 42.41 -24.91 37.62
CA LEU A 757 41.57 -26.05 37.23
C LEU A 757 41.74 -27.26 38.18
N ILE A 758 42.92 -27.41 38.80
CA ILE A 758 43.19 -28.52 39.69
C ILE A 758 42.53 -28.37 41.07
N ASN A 759 42.32 -27.14 41.51
CA ASN A 759 41.80 -26.86 42.86
C ASN A 759 40.39 -27.43 43.09
N ASP A 760 39.61 -27.68 42.03
CA ASP A 760 38.26 -28.24 42.11
C ASP A 760 37.96 -29.18 40.93
N LEU A 761 38.54 -30.41 41.02
CA LEU A 761 38.33 -31.50 40.01
C LEU A 761 37.03 -32.28 40.23
N GLU A 762 36.20 -31.92 41.22
CA GLU A 762 34.89 -32.52 41.41
C GLU A 762 33.80 -31.85 40.54
N SER A 763 34.07 -30.68 40.05
CA SER A 763 33.18 -29.93 39.16
C SER A 763 33.20 -30.46 37.72
N HIS A 764 32.02 -30.66 37.14
CA HIS A 764 31.87 -31.08 35.72
C HIS A 764 32.56 -30.12 34.76
N ASP A 765 32.47 -28.84 35.04
CA ASP A 765 32.99 -27.78 34.18
C ASP A 765 34.51 -27.78 34.18
N ASN A 766 35.15 -27.96 35.34
CA ASN A 766 36.60 -27.98 35.46
C ASN A 766 37.23 -29.23 34.79
N VAL A 767 36.60 -30.38 34.88
CA VAL A 767 37.04 -31.60 34.15
C VAL A 767 36.97 -31.36 32.65
N TYR A 768 35.83 -30.77 32.14
CA TYR A 768 35.68 -30.45 30.73
C TYR A 768 36.73 -29.43 30.23
N LEU A 769 36.97 -28.38 31.01
CA LEU A 769 37.98 -27.37 30.71
C LEU A 769 39.41 -27.94 30.72
N LEU A 770 39.72 -28.88 31.63
CA LEU A 770 41.02 -29.56 31.69
C LEU A 770 41.25 -30.44 30.46
N ILE A 771 40.24 -31.15 29.97
CA ILE A 771 40.30 -31.91 28.70
C ILE A 771 40.51 -30.96 27.51
N THR A 772 39.82 -29.80 27.50
CA THR A 772 39.96 -28.76 26.48
C THR A 772 41.38 -28.17 26.50
N LEU A 773 41.98 -28.00 27.70
CA LEU A 773 43.39 -27.60 27.86
C LEU A 773 44.32 -28.62 27.21
N ILE A 774 44.15 -29.90 27.51
CA ILE A 774 44.97 -30.97 26.88
C ILE A 774 44.88 -30.87 25.36
N ASN A 775 43.66 -30.75 24.77
CA ASN A 775 43.50 -30.69 23.34
C ASN A 775 44.19 -29.44 22.74
N LYS A 776 44.15 -28.32 23.44
CA LYS A 776 44.84 -27.10 23.04
C LYS A 776 46.34 -27.21 23.07
N LEU A 777 46.88 -27.82 24.13
CA LEU A 777 48.33 -28.09 24.22
C LEU A 777 48.80 -29.10 23.18
N LEU A 778 48.00 -30.10 22.85
CA LEU A 778 48.27 -31.05 21.76
C LEU A 778 48.32 -30.33 20.40
N TYR A 779 47.46 -29.31 20.18
CA TYR A 779 47.48 -28.48 18.97
C TYR A 779 48.79 -27.69 18.87
N TYR A 780 49.26 -27.08 19.99
CA TYR A 780 50.51 -26.33 20.03
C TYR A 780 51.72 -27.28 19.84
N LEU A 781 51.73 -28.44 20.48
CA LEU A 781 52.77 -29.47 20.35
C LEU A 781 52.91 -29.96 18.91
N GLY A 782 51.78 -30.04 18.14
CA GLY A 782 51.80 -30.38 16.74
C GLY A 782 52.40 -29.30 15.82
N LYS A 783 52.63 -28.08 16.32
CA LYS A 783 53.24 -26.96 15.59
C LYS A 783 54.68 -26.69 16.04
N GLU A 784 54.94 -26.71 17.32
CA GLU A 784 56.31 -26.53 17.90
C GLU A 784 56.56 -27.48 19.03
N ASN A 785 57.77 -28.09 19.05
CA ASN A 785 58.15 -29.06 20.01
C ASN A 785 58.71 -28.38 21.31
N LYS A 786 57.85 -28.15 22.31
CA LYS A 786 58.29 -27.60 23.63
C LYS A 786 57.99 -28.64 24.71
N SER A 787 59.01 -28.99 25.53
CA SER A 787 58.92 -30.00 26.56
C SER A 787 57.90 -29.70 27.65
N PHE A 788 57.65 -28.43 27.97
CA PHE A 788 56.69 -28.06 29.01
C PHE A 788 55.22 -28.38 28.63
N PHE A 789 54.86 -28.38 27.34
CA PHE A 789 53.54 -28.84 26.92
C PHE A 789 53.34 -30.31 27.25
N ILE A 790 54.37 -31.12 27.04
CA ILE A 790 54.32 -32.56 27.32
C ILE A 790 54.14 -32.81 28.82
N ASP A 791 54.91 -32.07 29.66
CA ASP A 791 54.84 -32.21 31.11
C ASP A 791 53.48 -31.88 31.67
N ILE A 792 52.84 -30.82 31.18
CA ILE A 792 51.46 -30.43 31.60
C ILE A 792 50.42 -31.43 31.11
N ILE A 793 50.54 -31.89 29.87
CA ILE A 793 49.66 -32.95 29.31
C ILE A 793 49.75 -34.22 30.16
N ASN A 794 50.93 -34.68 30.49
CA ASN A 794 51.16 -35.88 31.32
C ASN A 794 50.57 -35.72 32.71
N LYS A 795 50.82 -34.60 33.37
CA LYS A 795 50.25 -34.28 34.68
C LYS A 795 48.72 -34.22 34.64
N SER A 796 48.14 -33.59 33.60
CA SER A 796 46.71 -33.50 33.44
C SER A 796 46.03 -34.85 33.18
N ILE A 797 46.62 -35.73 32.36
CA ILE A 797 46.14 -37.07 32.10
C ILE A 797 46.19 -37.91 33.39
N LYS A 798 47.27 -37.79 34.18
CA LYS A 798 47.41 -38.50 35.48
C LYS A 798 46.30 -38.08 36.45
N LEU A 799 46.08 -36.78 36.61
CA LEU A 799 45.04 -36.22 37.47
C LEU A 799 43.62 -36.64 37.03
N LEU A 800 43.34 -36.63 35.75
CA LEU A 800 42.02 -37.07 35.22
C LEU A 800 41.76 -38.55 35.49
N LYS A 801 42.78 -39.41 35.50
CA LYS A 801 42.64 -40.82 35.85
C LYS A 801 42.38 -41.03 37.34
N GLU A 802 43.03 -40.22 38.20
CA GLU A 802 42.89 -40.27 39.67
C GLU A 802 41.61 -39.57 40.14
N ALA A 803 40.97 -38.78 39.30
CA ALA A 803 39.83 -37.96 39.69
C ALA A 803 38.60 -38.81 40.04
N LYS A 804 38.04 -38.54 41.21
CA LYS A 804 36.81 -39.21 41.74
C LYS A 804 35.60 -39.02 40.79
N PHE A 805 35.61 -38.03 39.93
CA PHE A 805 34.59 -37.74 38.96
C PHE A 805 34.25 -38.93 38.05
N PHE A 806 35.27 -39.67 37.59
CA PHE A 806 35.06 -40.83 36.75
C PHE A 806 34.59 -42.08 37.52
N THR A 807 34.62 -42.08 38.82
CA THR A 807 34.20 -43.21 39.65
C THR A 807 32.81 -43.07 40.26
N LEU A 808 32.33 -41.85 40.47
CA LEU A 808 31.10 -41.57 41.25
C LEU A 808 29.83 -41.37 40.44
N GLU A 809 29.91 -40.90 39.18
CA GLU A 809 28.72 -40.43 38.44
C GLU A 809 28.48 -41.13 37.09
N LYS A 810 28.50 -42.48 37.01
CA LYS A 810 28.36 -43.24 35.75
C LYS A 810 27.03 -43.09 35.00
N ASN A 811 25.99 -42.52 35.58
CA ASN A 811 24.61 -42.55 35.03
C ASN A 811 24.07 -41.22 34.46
N LYS A 812 24.77 -40.10 34.55
CA LYS A 812 24.28 -38.80 33.99
C LYS A 812 24.71 -38.66 32.52
N GLU A 813 23.84 -38.05 31.68
CA GLU A 813 24.14 -37.74 30.25
C GLU A 813 25.38 -36.85 30.10
N THR A 814 25.57 -35.92 31.02
CA THR A 814 26.74 -35.02 31.08
C THR A 814 28.03 -35.79 31.25
N TYR A 815 28.03 -36.82 32.15
CA TYR A 815 29.17 -37.72 32.32
C TYR A 815 29.54 -38.46 31.03
N LYS A 816 28.54 -39.01 30.32
CA LYS A 816 28.77 -39.74 29.07
C LYS A 816 29.40 -38.85 27.99
N SER A 817 28.97 -37.60 27.90
CA SER A 817 29.52 -36.62 26.92
C SER A 817 30.98 -36.25 27.26
N ILE A 818 31.29 -35.95 28.51
CA ILE A 818 32.65 -35.60 28.93
C ILE A 818 33.60 -36.82 28.85
N PHE A 819 33.13 -38.01 29.21
CA PHE A 819 33.89 -39.24 29.07
C PHE A 819 34.18 -39.58 27.60
N SER A 820 33.21 -39.45 26.72
CA SER A 820 33.39 -39.59 25.27
C SER A 820 34.43 -38.60 24.73
N TYR A 821 34.36 -37.32 25.17
CA TYR A 821 35.32 -36.32 24.78
C TYR A 821 36.75 -36.65 25.25
N TYR A 822 36.91 -37.11 26.49
CA TYR A 822 38.21 -37.56 27.02
C TYR A 822 38.74 -38.78 26.27
N LYS A 823 37.87 -39.77 26.00
CA LYS A 823 38.23 -40.97 25.23
C LYS A 823 38.72 -40.61 23.83
N ASN A 824 38.00 -39.72 23.12
CA ASN A 824 38.40 -39.22 21.80
C ASN A 824 39.77 -38.55 21.84
N THR A 825 40.07 -37.84 22.92
CA THR A 825 41.39 -37.19 23.09
C THR A 825 42.51 -38.22 23.27
N LEU A 826 42.28 -39.28 24.06
CA LEU A 826 43.25 -40.36 24.19
C LEU A 826 43.47 -41.14 22.89
N GLU A 827 42.39 -41.46 22.19
CA GLU A 827 42.48 -42.11 20.89
C GLU A 827 43.24 -41.29 19.85
N TYR A 828 43.06 -39.95 19.87
CA TYR A 828 43.86 -39.04 19.03
C TYR A 828 45.35 -39.13 19.36
N ILE A 829 45.71 -39.18 20.62
CA ILE A 829 47.12 -39.32 21.02
C ILE A 829 47.69 -40.66 20.56
N GLU A 830 46.94 -41.75 20.74
CA GLU A 830 47.34 -43.09 20.30
C GLU A 830 47.55 -43.17 18.79
N LYS A 831 46.57 -42.60 18.00
CA LYS A 831 46.69 -42.58 16.53
C LYS A 831 47.93 -41.78 16.09
N LYS A 832 48.27 -40.68 16.83
CA LYS A 832 49.47 -39.88 16.51
C LYS A 832 50.76 -40.63 16.89
N LYS A 833 50.77 -41.36 18.02
CA LYS A 833 51.92 -42.22 18.38
C LYS A 833 52.21 -43.28 17.34
N ASN A 834 51.14 -43.89 16.76
CA ASN A 834 51.27 -45.00 15.80
C ASN A 834 51.54 -44.51 14.37
N LYS A 835 51.16 -43.30 14.00
CA LYS A 835 51.36 -42.80 12.63
C LYS A 835 52.68 -42.05 12.40
N ASN A 836 53.31 -41.46 13.47
CA ASN A 836 54.52 -40.68 13.28
C ASN A 836 55.70 -41.43 13.84
N THR A 837 56.72 -41.57 12.98
CA THR A 837 58.07 -41.99 13.37
C THR A 837 58.75 -40.95 14.28
N ASP A 838 58.20 -39.74 14.41
CA ASP A 838 58.69 -38.67 15.25
C ASP A 838 58.45 -38.89 16.73
N SER A 839 59.48 -38.74 17.55
CA SER A 839 59.63 -39.09 18.96
C SER A 839 58.73 -38.29 19.93
N ILE A 840 58.07 -37.22 19.48
CA ILE A 840 57.40 -36.19 20.32
C ILE A 840 56.17 -36.75 21.07
N TYR A 841 55.24 -37.37 20.34
CA TYR A 841 54.04 -37.93 20.96
C TYR A 841 54.32 -39.21 21.77
N LYS A 842 55.51 -39.84 21.54
CA LYS A 842 55.92 -41.04 22.31
C LYS A 842 56.19 -40.75 23.77
N SER A 843 56.60 -39.50 24.08
CA SER A 843 56.87 -39.02 25.43
C SER A 843 55.62 -38.70 26.27
N ILE A 844 54.42 -38.74 25.69
CA ILE A 844 53.14 -38.62 26.40
C ILE A 844 52.80 -39.96 27.05
N ILE A 845 52.63 -40.05 28.35
CA ILE A 845 52.35 -41.28 29.09
C ILE A 845 50.85 -41.56 29.12
N LEU A 846 50.38 -42.63 28.44
CA LEU A 846 48.98 -43.04 28.42
C LEU A 846 48.66 -44.17 29.38
N LYS A 847 49.70 -44.82 29.98
CA LYS A 847 49.54 -45.95 30.96
C LYS A 847 49.31 -45.45 32.36
#